data_d84010a031b2d1b1d9f062bc2bfb480b
#
_entry.id   d84010a031b2d1b1d9f062bc2bfb480b
#
_cell.length_a   1.000
_cell.length_b   1.000
_cell.length_c   1.000
_cell.angle_alpha   90.00
_cell.angle_beta   90.00
_cell.angle_gamma   90.00
#
_symmetry.space_group_name_H-M   'P 1'
#
loop_
_entity.id
_entity.type
_entity.pdbx_description
1 polymer ?
#
loop_
_entity_poly.entity_id
_entity_poly.type
_entity_poly.pdbx_seq_one_letter_code
_entity_poly.pdbx_strand_id
1 'polypeptide(L)'
;MPPREDPNGDASSASPSDPVPPPPQQPQPQPQPAKGKGKKKDEKKDDDLSEEDQALKEQLELYVVRAQDPDPGVQKLALESMRQEIRSATSSMTSVPKPLKFLRPHYGTLKAYFETMPESDLKKYMADILSVLALTMSAEGERESLNYRMIGSEGDIGSWGHEYVRYLPAPDDMSALKIAFEIYMKFGDFANALRIALLLYDKSLELKPIFTATDDFQLKKQFAFIIARHGLSIEIDDDIAADENEKEALQDIISNIKLSEGYLTLARDIEVMEPKSPEDIYKVHLIDGRGATSSSLDSARQNLAATFVNAFVNAGFGQDKLMTTPSDSSSSGSSGNWLFKNKEHGKASAAASLGMILLWDSDSGLAQLDKYLHSNDIHVVAGALLGIGIVSCGVKSDCDPAFALISECFSRDESIIRIGAILGLGIAYAGSQKEEVRENLTAFLTDSQVPLEILVFSAISLGLVFVGSCNEEVAQTIICVLMERSEPELAEPIMRLLPVALGLLYLGKQESVEATAEVSKTFDEKIRNYCDVTLMSLAYAGTGNVLKVQKLLGICSEHLEKGETHQGPAVLGISLIAMAEELGAEMAVRSLERLLQYGEQNIRRAVPLALGLLCISNPKVNVMDTMSRLSHDADAEVSMAAIISLGLIGAGTNNARIAGMLRNLSSYYYKEAGHLFCVRIAQGLVHLGKGLLTLSPYHSDRFLLSPIALAGLVTVLHACLDMKSIILGKYHYMLYILTLAMQPRMLLTVDEDLKPLSVPVRVGQAVDVVGQAGRPKTITGFQTHSTPVLLAAGERAELATEKYLPLTPVLEGFVILRKNPEYHED
;
A
#
# COMPACT_ATOMS: atom_id res chain seq x y z
N MET A 1 -22.00 -55.04 -27.23
CA MET A 1 -22.51 -55.56 -28.53
C MET A 1 -22.77 -54.34 -29.40
N PRO A 2 -22.24 -54.40 -30.61
CA PRO A 2 -22.29 -53.37 -31.61
C PRO A 2 -23.37 -53.73 -32.68
N PRO A 3 -23.33 -53.18 -33.87
CA PRO A 3 -23.38 -51.82 -34.45
C PRO A 3 -24.41 -51.84 -35.63
N ARG A 4 -24.34 -50.80 -36.47
CA ARG A 4 -24.60 -50.81 -37.92
C ARG A 4 -25.29 -49.53 -38.37
N GLU A 5 -24.94 -48.85 -39.36
CA GLU A 5 -24.28 -48.94 -40.66
C GLU A 5 -24.92 -47.85 -41.50
N ASP A 6 -24.02 -47.15 -42.19
CA ASP A 6 -24.34 -46.29 -43.35
C ASP A 6 -24.99 -47.05 -44.47
N PRO A 7 -25.54 -46.45 -45.52
CA PRO A 7 -24.65 -45.99 -46.58
C PRO A 7 -25.14 -44.86 -47.52
N ASN A 8 -24.17 -44.33 -48.23
CA ASN A 8 -24.07 -43.85 -49.61
C ASN A 8 -25.08 -42.83 -50.16
N GLY A 9 -24.69 -41.92 -50.92
CA GLY A 9 -23.66 -41.64 -51.92
C GLY A 9 -24.18 -40.49 -52.70
N ASP A 10 -23.53 -39.62 -53.31
CA ASP A 10 -22.74 -39.74 -54.52
C ASP A 10 -22.28 -38.33 -54.90
N ALA A 11 -21.17 -38.30 -55.58
CA ALA A 11 -20.41 -37.18 -56.06
C ALA A 11 -21.09 -36.38 -57.21
N SER A 12 -20.73 -35.08 -57.28
CA SER A 12 -20.19 -34.51 -58.53
C SER A 12 -19.72 -33.08 -58.38
N SER A 13 -18.46 -32.89 -58.59
CA SER A 13 -17.76 -31.99 -59.52
C SER A 13 -18.32 -30.55 -59.73
N ALA A 14 -17.53 -29.58 -59.45
CA ALA A 14 -16.92 -28.68 -60.44
C ALA A 14 -16.42 -27.36 -59.83
N SER A 15 -15.27 -27.13 -60.14
CA SER A 15 -14.29 -26.00 -60.19
C SER A 15 -14.78 -24.53 -60.17
N PRO A 16 -13.85 -23.60 -60.16
CA PRO A 16 -13.71 -22.52 -59.20
C PRO A 16 -14.18 -21.18 -59.77
N SER A 17 -14.57 -20.29 -58.90
CA SER A 17 -14.81 -18.89 -59.32
C SER A 17 -13.96 -17.90 -58.50
N ASP A 18 -13.44 -16.97 -59.20
CA ASP A 18 -12.44 -15.94 -58.92
C ASP A 18 -12.67 -15.06 -57.70
N PRO A 19 -11.59 -14.37 -57.23
CA PRO A 19 -11.62 -13.54 -56.02
C PRO A 19 -12.13 -12.13 -56.30
N VAL A 20 -12.96 -11.65 -55.37
CA VAL A 20 -13.45 -10.25 -55.36
C VAL A 20 -12.32 -9.31 -54.92
N PRO A 21 -12.12 -8.14 -55.60
CA PRO A 21 -11.05 -7.24 -55.24
C PRO A 21 -11.35 -6.36 -54.00
N PRO A 22 -10.31 -5.94 -53.24
CA PRO A 22 -10.46 -5.06 -52.08
C PRO A 22 -10.72 -3.61 -52.49
N PRO A 23 -11.34 -2.78 -51.63
CA PRO A 23 -11.61 -1.38 -51.90
C PRO A 23 -10.33 -0.50 -51.88
N PRO A 24 -10.32 0.65 -52.55
CA PRO A 24 -9.10 1.40 -52.82
C PRO A 24 -8.52 2.12 -51.61
N GLN A 25 -7.22 1.97 -51.44
CA GLN A 25 -6.41 2.71 -50.46
C GLN A 25 -6.23 4.17 -50.93
N GLN A 26 -6.39 5.10 -49.99
CA GLN A 26 -5.98 6.48 -50.16
C GLN A 26 -4.46 6.64 -50.01
N PRO A 27 -3.80 7.53 -50.75
CA PRO A 27 -2.35 7.61 -50.83
C PRO A 27 -1.74 8.34 -49.61
N GLN A 28 -0.67 7.75 -49.06
CA GLN A 28 0.23 8.40 -48.12
C GLN A 28 1.12 9.43 -48.81
N PRO A 29 1.43 10.58 -48.19
CA PRO A 29 2.46 11.49 -48.70
C PRO A 29 3.87 11.07 -48.23
N GLN A 30 4.79 11.02 -49.17
CA GLN A 30 6.23 10.84 -48.99
C GLN A 30 6.90 12.10 -48.39
N PRO A 31 8.04 11.96 -47.67
CA PRO A 31 8.75 13.11 -47.11
C PRO A 31 9.70 13.75 -48.14
N GLN A 32 9.76 15.08 -48.20
CA GLN A 32 10.80 15.84 -48.84
C GLN A 32 11.55 16.77 -47.89
N PRO A 33 12.79 17.17 -48.19
CA PRO A 33 13.82 17.52 -47.21
C PRO A 33 13.88 19.01 -46.85
N ALA A 34 14.51 19.23 -45.68
CA ALA A 34 14.73 20.51 -45.05
C ALA A 34 15.46 21.55 -45.90
N LYS A 35 14.97 22.80 -45.87
CA LYS A 35 15.80 24.02 -46.07
C LYS A 35 15.27 25.17 -45.21
N GLY A 36 16.21 25.81 -44.64
CA GLY A 36 16.24 26.67 -43.54
C GLY A 36 15.58 28.06 -43.60
N LYS A 37 15.55 28.60 -42.36
CA LYS A 37 15.57 30.01 -41.92
C LYS A 37 14.53 30.98 -42.46
N GLY A 38 13.70 31.44 -41.54
CA GLY A 38 12.96 32.68 -41.72
C GLY A 38 12.03 32.95 -40.54
N LYS A 39 12.49 33.80 -39.57
CA LYS A 39 11.62 34.43 -38.58
C LYS A 39 10.52 35.17 -39.33
N LYS A 40 9.26 34.87 -39.05
CA LYS A 40 8.14 35.80 -39.25
C LYS A 40 7.13 35.69 -38.15
N LYS A 41 6.74 36.82 -37.60
CA LYS A 41 5.73 37.08 -36.58
C LYS A 41 4.43 36.36 -36.90
N ASP A 42 3.89 35.68 -35.86
CA ASP A 42 2.49 35.26 -35.81
C ASP A 42 1.63 36.48 -35.46
N GLU A 43 1.14 37.14 -36.47
CA GLU A 43 -0.06 37.98 -36.43
C GLU A 43 -1.04 37.44 -37.45
N LYS A 44 -2.31 37.27 -37.01
CA LYS A 44 -3.54 36.96 -37.75
C LYS A 44 -3.92 35.50 -37.93
N LYS A 45 -4.83 35.07 -37.06
CA LYS A 45 -6.02 34.26 -37.37
C LYS A 45 -7.08 34.50 -36.28
N ASP A 46 -7.74 35.64 -36.37
CA ASP A 46 -8.89 36.00 -35.51
C ASP A 46 -10.24 35.95 -36.27
N ASP A 47 -10.31 35.29 -37.43
CA ASP A 47 -11.43 35.43 -38.35
C ASP A 47 -12.44 34.27 -38.42
N ASP A 48 -12.51 33.40 -37.40
CA ASP A 48 -13.51 32.29 -37.34
C ASP A 48 -14.13 32.06 -35.95
N LEU A 49 -14.34 33.16 -35.20
CA LEU A 49 -15.09 33.05 -33.93
C LEU A 49 -16.59 33.17 -34.24
N SER A 50 -17.42 32.33 -33.60
CA SER A 50 -18.89 32.48 -33.68
C SER A 50 -19.30 33.85 -33.11
N GLU A 51 -20.44 34.40 -33.53
CA GLU A 51 -20.94 35.66 -32.98
C GLU A 51 -21.11 35.61 -31.44
N GLU A 52 -21.49 34.46 -30.89
CA GLU A 52 -21.58 34.24 -29.44
C GLU A 52 -20.21 34.27 -28.76
N ASP A 53 -19.17 33.71 -29.40
CA ASP A 53 -17.81 33.70 -28.85
C ASP A 53 -17.16 35.09 -28.90
N GLN A 54 -17.47 35.88 -29.89
CA GLN A 54 -17.01 37.23 -30.01
C GLN A 54 -17.68 38.14 -28.96
N ALA A 55 -18.98 37.97 -28.73
CA ALA A 55 -19.70 38.67 -27.69
C ALA A 55 -19.17 38.35 -26.30
N LEU A 56 -18.88 37.05 -26.01
CA LEU A 56 -18.28 36.64 -24.74
C LEU A 56 -16.86 37.23 -24.57
N LYS A 57 -16.05 37.24 -25.62
CA LYS A 57 -14.70 37.84 -25.58
C LYS A 57 -14.79 39.34 -25.26
N GLU A 58 -15.63 40.12 -25.95
CA GLU A 58 -15.82 41.56 -25.69
C GLU A 58 -16.34 41.82 -24.27
N GLN A 59 -17.22 40.96 -23.78
CA GLN A 59 -17.74 41.06 -22.41
C GLN A 59 -16.63 40.80 -21.37
N LEU A 60 -15.78 39.82 -21.58
CA LEU A 60 -14.68 39.52 -20.67
C LEU A 60 -13.60 40.60 -20.69
N GLU A 61 -13.29 41.18 -21.87
CA GLU A 61 -12.40 42.31 -21.99
C GLU A 61 -12.93 43.54 -21.23
N LEU A 62 -14.24 43.79 -21.31
CA LEU A 62 -14.89 44.83 -20.55
C LEU A 62 -14.79 44.58 -19.02
N TYR A 63 -14.93 43.36 -18.60
CA TYR A 63 -14.72 43.00 -17.16
C TYR A 63 -13.27 43.22 -16.70
N VAL A 64 -12.29 42.95 -17.56
CA VAL A 64 -10.86 43.23 -17.26
C VAL A 64 -10.62 44.72 -17.05
N VAL A 65 -11.23 45.59 -17.90
CA VAL A 65 -11.12 47.03 -17.74
C VAL A 65 -11.84 47.50 -16.47
N ARG A 66 -13.04 47.00 -16.19
CA ARG A 66 -13.82 47.37 -15.01
C ARG A 66 -13.21 46.85 -13.71
N ALA A 67 -12.48 45.77 -13.73
CA ALA A 67 -11.74 45.25 -12.56
C ALA A 67 -10.61 46.20 -12.11
N GLN A 68 -10.20 47.12 -12.95
CA GLN A 68 -9.18 48.16 -12.66
C GLN A 68 -9.81 49.55 -12.46
N ASP A 69 -11.14 49.65 -12.33
CA ASP A 69 -11.86 50.90 -12.09
C ASP A 69 -11.54 51.44 -10.70
N PRO A 70 -11.45 52.76 -10.50
CA PRO A 70 -11.27 53.38 -9.17
C PRO A 70 -12.43 53.12 -8.20
N ASP A 71 -13.64 52.80 -8.67
CA ASP A 71 -14.79 52.52 -7.84
C ASP A 71 -14.79 51.06 -7.35
N PRO A 72 -14.70 50.79 -6.02
CA PRO A 72 -14.73 49.46 -5.46
C PRO A 72 -16.00 48.65 -5.80
N GLY A 73 -17.14 49.32 -6.00
CA GLY A 73 -18.39 48.70 -6.36
C GLY A 73 -18.37 48.14 -7.76
N VAL A 74 -17.80 48.89 -8.72
CA VAL A 74 -17.63 48.47 -10.13
C VAL A 74 -16.62 47.32 -10.20
N GLN A 75 -15.51 47.42 -9.45
CA GLN A 75 -14.51 46.35 -9.36
C GLN A 75 -15.14 45.04 -8.90
N LYS A 76 -15.86 45.09 -7.78
CA LYS A 76 -16.49 43.91 -7.21
C LYS A 76 -17.43 43.22 -8.19
N LEU A 77 -18.30 43.99 -8.85
CA LEU A 77 -19.25 43.45 -9.82
C LEU A 77 -18.52 42.80 -11.01
N ALA A 78 -17.44 43.43 -11.49
CA ALA A 78 -16.65 42.89 -12.59
C ALA A 78 -15.97 41.55 -12.19
N LEU A 79 -15.39 41.47 -11.01
CA LEU A 79 -14.73 40.26 -10.50
C LEU A 79 -15.74 39.14 -10.25
N GLU A 80 -16.92 39.44 -9.67
CA GLU A 80 -18.00 38.48 -9.49
C GLU A 80 -18.51 37.93 -10.86
N SER A 81 -18.66 38.81 -11.82
CA SER A 81 -19.08 38.41 -13.18
C SER A 81 -18.03 37.55 -13.88
N MET A 82 -16.74 37.88 -13.82
CA MET A 82 -15.65 37.04 -14.34
C MET A 82 -15.66 35.65 -13.68
N ARG A 83 -15.82 35.63 -12.36
CA ARG A 83 -15.88 34.38 -11.59
C ARG A 83 -17.05 33.51 -12.03
N GLN A 84 -18.23 34.12 -12.24
CA GLN A 84 -19.44 33.42 -12.70
C GLN A 84 -19.23 32.78 -14.09
N GLU A 85 -18.66 33.54 -15.04
CA GLU A 85 -18.36 33.03 -16.39
C GLU A 85 -17.35 31.89 -16.38
N ILE A 86 -16.29 31.98 -15.58
CA ILE A 86 -15.31 30.90 -15.44
C ILE A 86 -15.97 29.65 -14.86
N ARG A 87 -16.79 29.78 -13.79
CA ARG A 87 -17.45 28.65 -13.15
C ARG A 87 -18.48 27.98 -14.05
N SER A 88 -19.26 28.75 -14.78
CA SER A 88 -20.26 28.20 -15.69
C SER A 88 -19.65 27.41 -16.84
N ALA A 89 -18.48 27.84 -17.29
CA ALA A 89 -17.78 27.20 -18.40
C ALA A 89 -16.93 25.98 -17.99
N THR A 90 -16.46 25.88 -16.73
CA THR A 90 -15.61 24.78 -16.25
C THR A 90 -16.37 23.47 -16.04
N SER A 91 -17.69 23.46 -16.20
CA SER A 91 -18.52 22.24 -16.16
C SER A 91 -18.45 21.39 -17.44
N SER A 92 -17.83 21.88 -18.53
CA SER A 92 -17.74 21.18 -19.82
C SER A 92 -16.28 20.84 -20.15
N MET A 93 -15.97 19.60 -20.52
CA MET A 93 -14.74 18.90 -20.25
C MET A 93 -13.90 18.40 -21.45
N THR A 94 -13.96 18.99 -22.59
CA THR A 94 -13.19 18.48 -23.74
C THR A 94 -12.12 19.44 -24.29
N SER A 95 -12.04 20.66 -23.79
CA SER A 95 -11.04 21.67 -24.17
C SER A 95 -10.89 22.73 -23.09
N VAL A 96 -9.81 23.51 -23.10
CA VAL A 96 -9.66 24.69 -22.22
C VAL A 96 -10.91 25.54 -22.31
N PRO A 97 -11.62 25.85 -21.21
CA PRO A 97 -12.84 26.66 -21.22
C PRO A 97 -12.63 27.99 -21.94
N LYS A 98 -13.61 28.39 -22.76
CA LYS A 98 -13.53 29.61 -23.57
C LYS A 98 -13.19 30.86 -22.76
N PRO A 99 -13.79 31.09 -21.56
CA PRO A 99 -13.42 32.25 -20.73
C PRO A 99 -11.94 32.27 -20.33
N LEU A 100 -11.36 31.12 -19.98
CA LEU A 100 -9.93 31.05 -19.66
C LEU A 100 -9.06 31.34 -20.88
N LYS A 101 -9.46 30.86 -22.07
CA LYS A 101 -8.77 31.14 -23.33
C LYS A 101 -8.77 32.63 -23.65
N PHE A 102 -9.90 33.33 -23.46
CA PHE A 102 -10.04 34.77 -23.76
C PHE A 102 -9.40 35.65 -22.68
N LEU A 103 -9.38 35.25 -21.43
CA LEU A 103 -8.70 35.99 -20.36
C LEU A 103 -7.18 35.79 -20.36
N ARG A 104 -6.70 34.73 -21.00
CA ARG A 104 -5.25 34.46 -21.07
C ARG A 104 -4.37 35.62 -21.50
N PRO A 105 -4.67 36.43 -22.55
CA PRO A 105 -3.87 37.59 -22.94
C PRO A 105 -3.80 38.66 -21.86
N HIS A 106 -4.78 38.74 -20.98
CA HIS A 106 -4.92 39.76 -19.91
C HIS A 106 -4.31 39.34 -18.59
N TYR A 107 -3.76 38.10 -18.47
CA TYR A 107 -3.18 37.60 -17.22
C TYR A 107 -2.08 38.52 -16.68
N GLY A 108 -1.13 38.96 -17.51
CA GLY A 108 -0.05 39.85 -17.10
C GLY A 108 -0.55 41.23 -16.61
N THR A 109 -1.60 41.74 -17.23
CA THR A 109 -2.23 43.01 -16.83
C THR A 109 -2.94 42.89 -15.48
N LEU A 110 -3.70 41.82 -15.29
CA LEU A 110 -4.38 41.53 -14.00
C LEU A 110 -3.38 41.26 -12.89
N LYS A 111 -2.30 40.56 -13.17
CA LYS A 111 -1.20 40.31 -12.21
C LYS A 111 -0.53 41.63 -11.78
N ALA A 112 -0.15 42.46 -12.70
CA ALA A 112 0.47 43.76 -12.41
C ALA A 112 -0.45 44.65 -11.58
N TYR A 113 -1.75 44.65 -11.89
CA TYR A 113 -2.72 45.40 -11.11
C TYR A 113 -2.91 44.84 -9.71
N PHE A 114 -2.96 43.52 -9.54
CA PHE A 114 -3.04 42.84 -8.25
C PHE A 114 -1.92 43.26 -7.31
N GLU A 115 -0.69 43.42 -7.80
CA GLU A 115 0.48 43.85 -7.02
C GLU A 115 0.30 45.25 -6.44
N THR A 116 -0.47 46.09 -7.14
CA THR A 116 -0.75 47.49 -6.70
C THR A 116 -1.95 47.62 -5.78
N MET A 117 -2.78 46.56 -5.66
CA MET A 117 -3.99 46.63 -4.82
C MET A 117 -3.66 46.62 -3.33
N PRO A 118 -4.36 47.45 -2.52
CA PRO A 118 -4.26 47.35 -1.07
C PRO A 118 -4.86 46.04 -0.54
N GLU A 119 -4.41 45.61 0.63
CA GLU A 119 -5.01 44.42 1.29
C GLU A 119 -6.48 44.68 1.58
N SER A 120 -7.34 43.93 0.88
CA SER A 120 -8.79 44.08 0.91
C SER A 120 -9.48 42.81 0.44
N ASP A 121 -10.78 42.69 0.67
CA ASP A 121 -11.56 41.56 0.14
C ASP A 121 -11.57 41.53 -1.40
N LEU A 122 -11.48 42.69 -2.05
CA LEU A 122 -11.33 42.76 -3.50
C LEU A 122 -10.03 42.15 -4.00
N LYS A 123 -8.93 42.33 -3.27
CA LYS A 123 -7.64 41.72 -3.58
C LYS A 123 -7.72 40.20 -3.45
N LYS A 124 -8.44 39.70 -2.45
CA LYS A 124 -8.68 38.25 -2.28
C LYS A 124 -9.52 37.67 -3.43
N TYR A 125 -10.58 38.37 -3.86
CA TYR A 125 -11.34 37.98 -5.06
C TYR A 125 -10.51 37.94 -6.33
N MET A 126 -9.62 38.94 -6.51
CA MET A 126 -8.69 38.97 -7.65
C MET A 126 -7.72 37.80 -7.56
N ALA A 127 -7.22 37.49 -6.37
CA ALA A 127 -6.33 36.34 -6.15
C ALA A 127 -7.02 35.03 -6.54
N ASP A 128 -8.30 34.82 -6.23
CA ASP A 128 -9.06 33.63 -6.61
C ASP A 128 -9.11 33.48 -8.14
N ILE A 129 -9.36 34.57 -8.89
CA ILE A 129 -9.38 34.56 -10.36
C ILE A 129 -7.99 34.28 -10.91
N LEU A 130 -6.96 34.97 -10.39
CA LEU A 130 -5.57 34.76 -10.82
C LEU A 130 -5.09 33.34 -10.55
N SER A 131 -5.53 32.69 -9.47
CA SER A 131 -5.18 31.30 -9.17
C SER A 131 -5.63 30.32 -10.26
N VAL A 132 -6.79 30.58 -10.86
CA VAL A 132 -7.33 29.75 -11.95
C VAL A 132 -6.64 30.07 -13.28
N LEU A 133 -6.40 31.35 -13.56
CA LEU A 133 -5.70 31.76 -14.79
C LEU A 133 -4.25 31.30 -14.80
N ALA A 134 -3.58 31.32 -13.65
CA ALA A 134 -2.20 30.88 -13.51
C ALA A 134 -1.98 29.40 -13.88
N LEU A 135 -3.02 28.54 -13.83
CA LEU A 135 -2.93 27.15 -14.30
C LEU A 135 -2.47 27.03 -15.76
N THR A 136 -2.82 28.02 -16.58
CA THR A 136 -2.53 28.00 -18.00
C THR A 136 -1.40 28.94 -18.41
N MET A 137 -0.85 29.71 -17.46
CA MET A 137 0.03 30.85 -17.74
C MET A 137 1.33 30.87 -16.93
N SER A 138 1.43 30.11 -15.84
CA SER A 138 2.66 30.05 -15.04
C SER A 138 3.80 29.38 -15.82
N ALA A 139 5.03 29.87 -15.62
CA ALA A 139 6.22 29.27 -16.18
C ALA A 139 6.47 27.88 -15.58
N GLU A 140 7.20 27.03 -16.30
CA GLU A 140 7.62 25.72 -15.79
C GLU A 140 8.41 25.90 -14.47
N GLY A 141 7.93 25.27 -13.42
CA GLY A 141 8.54 25.34 -12.06
C GLY A 141 7.98 26.41 -11.15
N GLU A 142 7.23 27.39 -11.63
CA GLU A 142 6.54 28.38 -10.79
C GLU A 142 5.08 28.00 -10.56
N ARG A 143 4.72 27.81 -9.28
CA ARG A 143 3.35 27.41 -8.89
C ARG A 143 2.53 28.62 -8.40
N GLU A 144 2.49 29.66 -9.24
CA GLU A 144 1.76 30.90 -8.93
C GLU A 144 0.28 30.64 -8.57
N SER A 145 -0.35 29.65 -9.16
CA SER A 145 -1.73 29.26 -8.85
C SER A 145 -1.93 28.95 -7.35
N LEU A 146 -1.01 28.22 -6.72
CA LEU A 146 -1.09 27.91 -5.30
C LEU A 146 -0.82 29.15 -4.43
N ASN A 147 0.12 30.01 -4.83
CA ASN A 147 0.41 31.24 -4.10
C ASN A 147 -0.80 32.19 -4.10
N TYR A 148 -1.47 32.36 -5.23
CA TYR A 148 -2.71 33.16 -5.28
C TYR A 148 -3.84 32.49 -4.48
N ARG A 149 -3.89 31.17 -4.46
CA ARG A 149 -4.88 30.45 -3.66
C ARG A 149 -4.69 30.70 -2.14
N MET A 150 -3.46 30.81 -1.68
CA MET A 150 -3.15 31.17 -0.27
C MET A 150 -3.68 32.56 0.11
N ILE A 151 -3.73 33.49 -0.84
CA ILE A 151 -4.23 34.85 -0.62
C ILE A 151 -5.77 34.89 -0.75
N GLY A 152 -6.36 34.09 -1.61
CA GLY A 152 -7.79 34.06 -1.94
C GLY A 152 -8.74 33.84 -0.76
N SER A 153 -10.02 34.05 -1.01
CA SER A 153 -11.11 33.93 -0.01
C SER A 153 -12.07 32.75 -0.26
N GLU A 154 -11.99 32.08 -1.42
CA GLU A 154 -12.91 31.00 -1.78
C GLU A 154 -12.66 29.74 -0.97
N GLY A 155 -13.60 29.35 -0.14
CA GLY A 155 -13.50 28.15 0.71
C GLY A 155 -13.69 26.83 -0.03
N ASP A 156 -14.55 26.80 -1.06
CA ASP A 156 -14.82 25.58 -1.81
C ASP A 156 -13.82 25.43 -2.98
N ILE A 157 -12.83 24.57 -2.79
CA ILE A 157 -11.81 24.26 -3.80
C ILE A 157 -12.43 23.63 -5.06
N GLY A 158 -13.50 22.83 -4.88
CA GLY A 158 -14.20 22.17 -5.99
C GLY A 158 -15.01 23.10 -6.88
N SER A 159 -15.29 24.31 -6.40
CA SER A 159 -16.12 25.31 -7.10
C SER A 159 -15.55 25.81 -8.45
N TRP A 160 -14.23 25.72 -8.62
CA TRP A 160 -13.51 26.09 -9.85
C TRP A 160 -13.41 24.97 -10.88
N GLY A 161 -14.03 23.81 -10.61
CA GLY A 161 -14.03 22.66 -11.48
C GLY A 161 -12.83 21.75 -11.29
N HIS A 162 -12.88 20.69 -12.01
CA HIS A 162 -12.10 19.49 -11.87
C HIS A 162 -10.62 19.66 -12.28
N GLU A 163 -10.32 20.40 -13.33
CA GLU A 163 -8.93 20.64 -13.74
C GLU A 163 -8.16 21.46 -12.68
N TYR A 164 -8.84 22.36 -11.99
CA TYR A 164 -8.25 23.12 -10.89
C TYR A 164 -7.86 22.21 -9.72
N VAL A 165 -8.74 21.28 -9.34
CA VAL A 165 -8.48 20.32 -8.25
C VAL A 165 -7.39 19.33 -8.64
N ARG A 166 -7.33 18.92 -9.91
CA ARG A 166 -6.30 18.02 -10.42
C ARG A 166 -4.89 18.62 -10.37
N TYR A 167 -4.79 19.94 -10.35
CA TYR A 167 -3.52 20.65 -10.25
C TYR A 167 -2.96 20.68 -8.80
N LEU A 168 -3.74 20.18 -7.84
CA LEU A 168 -3.22 19.90 -6.50
C LEU A 168 -2.14 18.82 -6.63
N PRO A 169 -1.03 18.96 -5.89
CA PRO A 169 0.23 18.33 -6.23
C PRO A 169 0.20 16.81 -6.23
N ALA A 170 0.94 16.25 -7.18
CA ALA A 170 1.29 14.84 -7.18
C ALA A 170 2.19 14.49 -5.97
N PRO A 171 2.21 13.23 -5.50
CA PRO A 171 3.02 12.79 -4.35
C PRO A 171 4.52 13.05 -4.46
N ASP A 172 5.01 13.33 -5.66
CA ASP A 172 6.42 13.63 -5.96
C ASP A 172 6.84 15.09 -5.72
N ASP A 173 5.88 15.99 -5.41
CA ASP A 173 6.15 17.41 -5.18
C ASP A 173 5.90 17.81 -3.72
N MET A 174 6.90 17.61 -2.88
CA MET A 174 6.84 17.88 -1.44
C MET A 174 6.55 19.34 -1.10
N SER A 175 7.08 20.30 -1.87
CA SER A 175 6.87 21.71 -1.59
C SER A 175 5.42 22.13 -1.88
N ALA A 176 4.85 21.65 -2.96
CA ALA A 176 3.47 21.90 -3.31
C ALA A 176 2.47 21.21 -2.36
N LEU A 177 2.82 20.03 -1.83
CA LEU A 177 2.01 19.33 -0.81
C LEU A 177 1.98 20.15 0.49
N LYS A 178 3.09 20.76 0.90
CA LYS A 178 3.13 21.65 2.07
C LYS A 178 2.20 22.86 1.89
N ILE A 179 2.25 23.51 0.73
CA ILE A 179 1.34 24.63 0.43
C ILE A 179 -0.13 24.15 0.42
N ALA A 180 -0.42 22.97 -0.14
CA ALA A 180 -1.75 22.41 -0.11
C ALA A 180 -2.25 22.12 1.32
N PHE A 181 -1.38 21.62 2.19
CA PHE A 181 -1.67 21.44 3.61
C PHE A 181 -2.06 22.76 4.27
N GLU A 182 -1.26 23.84 4.08
CA GLU A 182 -1.54 25.17 4.60
C GLU A 182 -2.87 25.74 4.07
N ILE A 183 -3.20 25.49 2.80
CA ILE A 183 -4.48 25.87 2.20
C ILE A 183 -5.64 25.18 2.93
N TYR A 184 -5.59 23.85 3.12
CA TYR A 184 -6.63 23.12 3.81
C TYR A 184 -6.79 23.57 5.27
N MET A 185 -5.68 23.79 5.97
CA MET A 185 -5.69 24.35 7.34
C MET A 185 -6.36 25.72 7.39
N LYS A 186 -6.03 26.63 6.45
CA LYS A 186 -6.63 27.98 6.38
C LYS A 186 -8.12 27.96 6.18
N PHE A 187 -8.66 27.02 5.41
CA PHE A 187 -10.07 26.92 5.09
C PHE A 187 -10.86 25.96 6.02
N GLY A 188 -10.21 25.42 7.05
CA GLY A 188 -10.86 24.55 8.04
C GLY A 188 -11.20 23.15 7.51
N ASP A 189 -10.64 22.74 6.36
CA ASP A 189 -10.79 21.37 5.85
C ASP A 189 -9.72 20.46 6.47
N PHE A 190 -9.87 20.22 7.78
CA PHE A 190 -8.92 19.46 8.56
C PHE A 190 -8.83 17.99 8.14
N ALA A 191 -9.88 17.42 7.58
CA ALA A 191 -9.87 16.04 7.08
C ALA A 191 -8.90 15.87 5.89
N ASN A 192 -8.92 16.79 4.93
CA ASN A 192 -7.98 16.79 3.82
C ASN A 192 -6.57 17.25 4.25
N ALA A 193 -6.45 18.17 5.21
CA ALA A 193 -5.17 18.53 5.81
C ALA A 193 -4.50 17.30 6.44
N LEU A 194 -5.24 16.49 7.22
CA LEU A 194 -4.73 15.25 7.80
C LEU A 194 -4.28 14.24 6.73
N ARG A 195 -5.05 14.10 5.65
CA ARG A 195 -4.66 13.19 4.54
C ARG A 195 -3.34 13.62 3.90
N ILE A 196 -3.12 14.92 3.70
CA ILE A 196 -1.84 15.44 3.19
C ILE A 196 -0.70 15.20 4.18
N ALA A 197 -0.91 15.47 5.47
CA ALA A 197 0.10 15.23 6.50
C ALA A 197 0.52 13.76 6.58
N LEU A 198 -0.44 12.83 6.47
CA LEU A 198 -0.17 11.39 6.43
C LEU A 198 0.56 10.96 5.15
N LEU A 199 0.26 11.58 4.01
CA LEU A 199 0.93 11.31 2.74
C LEU A 199 2.41 11.74 2.78
N LEU A 200 2.69 12.89 3.37
CA LEU A 200 4.04 13.43 3.49
C LEU A 200 4.91 12.59 4.43
N TYR A 201 4.30 12.00 5.47
CA TYR A 201 5.00 11.23 6.50
C TYR A 201 6.29 11.92 6.98
N ASP A 202 6.20 13.25 7.13
CA ASP A 202 7.32 14.11 7.52
C ASP A 202 7.10 14.57 8.96
N LYS A 203 8.09 14.37 9.83
CA LYS A 203 8.07 14.90 11.21
C LYS A 203 7.92 16.43 11.27
N SER A 204 8.28 17.14 10.19
CA SER A 204 8.15 18.59 10.12
C SER A 204 6.71 19.08 9.93
N LEU A 205 5.80 18.23 9.48
CA LEU A 205 4.37 18.47 9.47
C LEU A 205 3.77 17.83 10.71
N GLU A 206 3.84 18.56 11.80
CA GLU A 206 3.28 18.14 13.06
C GLU A 206 1.77 17.89 12.91
N LEU A 207 1.32 16.72 13.31
CA LEU A 207 -0.11 16.38 13.35
C LEU A 207 -0.85 17.22 14.41
N LYS A 208 -0.12 17.68 15.44
CA LYS A 208 -0.64 18.47 16.55
C LYS A 208 -1.43 19.71 16.09
N PRO A 209 -0.96 20.56 15.14
CA PRO A 209 -1.72 21.71 14.67
C PRO A 209 -3.11 21.38 14.12
N ILE A 210 -3.32 20.18 13.55
CA ILE A 210 -4.63 19.76 13.04
C ILE A 210 -5.59 19.50 14.20
N PHE A 211 -5.11 18.89 15.27
CA PHE A 211 -5.91 18.64 16.46
C PHE A 211 -6.22 19.91 17.26
N THR A 212 -5.25 20.85 17.34
CA THR A 212 -5.45 22.10 18.06
C THR A 212 -6.31 23.11 17.30
N ALA A 213 -6.37 23.01 15.97
CA ALA A 213 -7.15 23.91 15.13
C ALA A 213 -8.66 23.65 15.16
N THR A 214 -9.11 22.50 15.66
CA THR A 214 -10.55 22.17 15.78
C THR A 214 -10.97 22.04 17.24
N ASP A 215 -12.13 22.64 17.57
CA ASP A 215 -12.77 22.48 18.88
C ASP A 215 -13.72 21.27 18.92
N ASP A 216 -14.00 20.65 17.77
CA ASP A 216 -14.90 19.49 17.67
C ASP A 216 -14.21 18.23 18.17
N PHE A 217 -14.52 17.82 19.39
CA PHE A 217 -13.93 16.63 20.03
C PHE A 217 -14.25 15.33 19.27
N GLN A 218 -15.43 15.23 18.64
CA GLN A 218 -15.77 14.04 17.86
C GLN A 218 -14.91 13.94 16.59
N LEU A 219 -14.61 15.07 15.98
CA LEU A 219 -13.69 15.12 14.85
C LEU A 219 -12.25 14.72 15.27
N LYS A 220 -11.80 15.15 16.47
CA LYS A 220 -10.51 14.69 17.04
C LYS A 220 -10.49 13.17 17.24
N LYS A 221 -11.57 12.56 17.76
CA LYS A 221 -11.70 11.09 17.86
C LYS A 221 -11.59 10.41 16.48
N GLN A 222 -12.27 10.96 15.47
CA GLN A 222 -12.22 10.40 14.11
C GLN A 222 -10.80 10.51 13.53
N PHE A 223 -10.09 11.59 13.76
CA PHE A 223 -8.69 11.73 13.36
C PHE A 223 -7.78 10.75 14.10
N ALA A 224 -8.02 10.52 15.37
CA ALA A 224 -7.29 9.53 16.15
C ALA A 224 -7.45 8.11 15.56
N PHE A 225 -8.65 7.70 15.11
CA PHE A 225 -8.88 6.43 14.41
C PHE A 225 -8.09 6.34 13.09
N ILE A 226 -8.04 7.43 12.32
CA ILE A 226 -7.28 7.46 11.05
C ILE A 226 -5.78 7.33 11.33
N ILE A 227 -5.25 8.04 12.33
CA ILE A 227 -3.84 7.99 12.72
C ILE A 227 -3.46 6.59 13.24
N ALA A 228 -4.28 6.01 14.13
CA ALA A 228 -4.08 4.68 14.67
C ALA A 228 -4.02 3.62 13.56
N ARG A 229 -4.95 3.70 12.58
CA ARG A 229 -4.95 2.81 11.42
C ARG A 229 -3.69 2.95 10.57
N HIS A 230 -3.09 4.13 10.52
CA HIS A 230 -1.85 4.38 9.80
C HIS A 230 -0.59 3.94 10.57
N GLY A 231 -0.76 3.49 11.81
CA GLY A 231 0.32 3.03 12.69
C GLY A 231 1.13 4.16 13.32
N LEU A 232 0.67 5.41 13.19
CA LEU A 232 1.30 6.57 13.81
C LEU A 232 0.81 6.78 15.25
N SER A 233 1.50 7.64 15.98
CA SER A 233 1.09 8.12 17.30
C SER A 233 1.37 9.60 17.42
N ILE A 234 0.55 10.26 18.21
CA ILE A 234 0.71 11.65 18.62
C ILE A 234 0.65 11.69 20.14
N GLU A 235 1.47 12.54 20.74
CA GLU A 235 1.40 12.82 22.18
C GLU A 235 0.19 13.72 22.44
N ILE A 236 -0.68 13.27 23.31
CA ILE A 236 -1.89 14.03 23.69
C ILE A 236 -1.54 14.88 24.92
N ASP A 237 -1.39 16.16 24.70
CA ASP A 237 -1.12 17.15 25.74
C ASP A 237 -2.32 18.07 26.02
N ASP A 238 -2.11 19.05 26.92
CA ASP A 238 -3.14 20.00 27.33
C ASP A 238 -3.66 20.90 26.20
N ASP A 239 -2.87 21.07 25.13
CA ASP A 239 -3.26 21.88 23.98
C ASP A 239 -4.27 21.11 23.09
N ILE A 240 -4.18 19.77 23.05
CA ILE A 240 -5.08 18.92 22.25
C ILE A 240 -6.36 18.63 23.00
N ALA A 241 -6.27 18.32 24.30
CA ALA A 241 -7.44 18.05 25.15
C ALA A 241 -7.16 18.58 26.57
N ALA A 242 -8.03 19.42 27.05
CA ALA A 242 -7.89 20.04 28.37
C ALA A 242 -8.43 19.16 29.52
N ASP A 243 -9.36 18.23 29.22
CA ASP A 243 -9.95 17.31 30.19
C ASP A 243 -9.24 15.96 30.16
N GLU A 244 -8.91 15.42 31.34
CA GLU A 244 -8.27 14.10 31.47
C GLU A 244 -9.10 12.97 30.85
N ASN A 245 -10.42 13.02 30.93
CA ASN A 245 -11.29 12.03 30.29
C ASN A 245 -11.19 12.08 28.76
N GLU A 246 -11.02 13.30 28.18
CA GLU A 246 -10.82 13.47 26.75
C GLU A 246 -9.44 12.96 26.31
N LYS A 247 -8.40 13.19 27.11
CA LYS A 247 -7.04 12.66 26.85
C LYS A 247 -7.07 11.13 26.86
N GLU A 248 -7.63 10.52 27.89
CA GLU A 248 -7.74 9.07 28.01
C GLU A 248 -8.52 8.47 26.83
N ALA A 249 -9.64 9.09 26.43
CA ALA A 249 -10.43 8.63 25.29
C ALA A 249 -9.68 8.72 23.96
N LEU A 250 -8.87 9.76 23.72
CA LEU A 250 -8.03 9.88 22.53
C LEU A 250 -6.85 8.90 22.58
N GLN A 251 -6.23 8.73 23.73
CA GLN A 251 -5.13 7.80 23.94
C GLN A 251 -5.57 6.35 23.69
N ASP A 252 -6.74 5.94 24.17
CA ASP A 252 -7.35 4.63 23.92
C ASP A 252 -7.57 4.38 22.42
N ILE A 253 -7.97 5.40 21.67
CA ILE A 253 -8.16 5.26 20.21
C ILE A 253 -6.81 5.15 19.51
N ILE A 254 -5.83 6.00 19.84
CA ILE A 254 -4.51 6.01 19.21
C ILE A 254 -3.73 4.74 19.51
N SER A 255 -3.91 4.18 20.72
CA SER A 255 -3.30 2.89 21.07
C SER A 255 -3.90 1.69 20.32
N ASN A 256 -4.97 1.90 19.59
CA ASN A 256 -5.63 0.92 18.72
C ASN A 256 -6.17 -0.33 19.45
N ILE A 257 -6.42 -0.24 20.74
CA ILE A 257 -6.90 -1.35 21.59
C ILE A 257 -8.24 -1.91 21.08
N LYS A 258 -9.09 -1.06 20.48
CA LYS A 258 -10.41 -1.47 19.96
C LYS A 258 -10.36 -2.25 18.64
N LEU A 259 -9.18 -2.41 18.02
CA LEU A 259 -9.03 -3.07 16.73
C LEU A 259 -9.49 -4.54 16.78
N SER A 260 -9.06 -5.29 17.78
CA SER A 260 -9.46 -6.70 17.99
C SER A 260 -10.97 -6.84 18.16
N GLU A 261 -11.58 -5.99 18.99
CA GLU A 261 -13.03 -6.01 19.21
C GLU A 261 -13.81 -5.70 17.93
N GLY A 262 -13.41 -4.66 17.19
CA GLY A 262 -14.04 -4.29 15.92
C GLY A 262 -13.94 -5.40 14.88
N TYR A 263 -12.76 -6.01 14.76
CA TYR A 263 -12.52 -7.14 13.85
C TYR A 263 -13.40 -8.35 14.18
N LEU A 264 -13.49 -8.72 15.47
CA LEU A 264 -14.33 -9.83 15.92
C LEU A 264 -15.83 -9.49 15.83
N THR A 265 -16.23 -8.22 15.93
CA THR A 265 -17.61 -7.80 15.74
C THR A 265 -18.05 -8.05 14.29
N LEU A 266 -17.22 -7.67 13.31
CA LEU A 266 -17.48 -8.01 11.91
C LEU A 266 -17.54 -9.54 11.72
N ALA A 267 -16.60 -10.28 12.31
CA ALA A 267 -16.55 -11.74 12.18
C ALA A 267 -17.79 -12.44 12.75
N ARG A 268 -18.39 -11.91 13.82
CA ARG A 268 -19.64 -12.42 14.40
C ARG A 268 -20.82 -12.10 13.49
N ASP A 269 -20.89 -10.89 12.94
CA ASP A 269 -21.99 -10.45 12.08
C ASP A 269 -22.08 -11.30 10.80
N ILE A 270 -20.95 -11.64 10.18
CA ILE A 270 -20.92 -12.51 8.99
C ILE A 270 -20.74 -14.00 9.30
N GLU A 271 -20.88 -14.41 10.55
CA GLU A 271 -20.92 -15.80 11.04
C GLU A 271 -19.66 -16.64 10.70
N VAL A 272 -18.47 -16.06 10.73
CA VAL A 272 -17.20 -16.76 10.42
C VAL A 272 -16.32 -17.04 11.64
N MET A 273 -16.88 -17.03 12.84
CA MET A 273 -16.13 -17.26 14.09
C MET A 273 -15.53 -18.67 14.20
N GLU A 274 -16.17 -19.67 13.57
CA GLU A 274 -15.72 -21.07 13.70
C GLU A 274 -14.25 -21.24 13.27
N PRO A 275 -13.37 -21.86 14.13
CA PRO A 275 -12.00 -22.15 13.74
C PRO A 275 -11.90 -23.11 12.56
N LYS A 276 -11.01 -22.80 11.62
CA LYS A 276 -10.73 -23.68 10.47
C LYS A 276 -9.41 -24.39 10.65
N SER A 277 -9.38 -25.69 10.33
CA SER A 277 -8.16 -26.49 10.29
C SER A 277 -7.46 -26.35 8.94
N PRO A 278 -6.16 -26.71 8.82
CA PRO A 278 -5.49 -26.79 7.53
C PRO A 278 -6.18 -27.73 6.55
N GLU A 279 -6.75 -28.85 7.01
CA GLU A 279 -7.50 -29.81 6.20
C GLU A 279 -8.75 -29.19 5.57
N ASP A 280 -9.45 -28.30 6.33
CA ASP A 280 -10.61 -27.56 5.83
C ASP A 280 -10.24 -26.67 4.63
N ILE A 281 -8.98 -26.18 4.60
CA ILE A 281 -8.45 -25.33 3.54
C ILE A 281 -7.95 -26.15 2.36
N TYR A 282 -7.27 -27.27 2.63
CA TYR A 282 -6.68 -28.11 1.58
C TYR A 282 -7.74 -28.80 0.72
N LYS A 283 -8.89 -29.15 1.33
CA LYS A 283 -10.03 -29.82 0.66
C LYS A 283 -9.58 -30.99 -0.22
N VAL A 284 -8.73 -31.86 0.32
CA VAL A 284 -8.13 -33.00 -0.41
C VAL A 284 -9.18 -33.93 -1.02
N HIS A 285 -10.34 -34.04 -0.39
CA HIS A 285 -11.46 -34.85 -0.87
C HIS A 285 -12.08 -34.38 -2.19
N LEU A 286 -11.81 -33.15 -2.61
CA LEU A 286 -12.25 -32.61 -3.91
C LEU A 286 -11.26 -32.91 -5.05
N ILE A 287 -10.15 -33.57 -4.75
CA ILE A 287 -9.16 -33.99 -5.74
C ILE A 287 -9.56 -35.38 -6.24
N ASP A 288 -9.95 -35.49 -7.53
CA ASP A 288 -10.43 -36.72 -8.11
C ASP A 288 -9.46 -37.90 -7.95
N GLY A 289 -9.94 -38.96 -7.30
CA GLY A 289 -9.54 -40.35 -7.51
C GLY A 289 -8.18 -40.83 -7.01
N ARG A 290 -7.38 -40.00 -6.35
CA ARG A 290 -6.15 -40.45 -5.70
C ARG A 290 -6.21 -40.10 -4.21
N GLY A 291 -6.75 -41.04 -3.43
CA GLY A 291 -6.56 -41.03 -1.98
C GLY A 291 -5.07 -40.77 -1.73
N ALA A 292 -4.78 -39.68 -1.01
CA ALA A 292 -3.43 -39.41 -0.58
C ALA A 292 -2.94 -40.54 0.32
N THR A 293 -2.36 -41.57 -0.29
CA THR A 293 -1.43 -42.42 0.43
C THR A 293 -0.28 -41.49 0.80
N SER A 294 -0.28 -41.09 2.07
CA SER A 294 0.78 -40.34 2.70
C SER A 294 2.08 -41.14 2.60
N SER A 295 2.74 -41.05 1.45
CA SER A 295 4.13 -41.43 1.40
C SER A 295 4.89 -40.42 2.24
N SER A 296 5.70 -40.88 3.15
CA SER A 296 6.46 -40.14 4.19
C SER A 296 7.50 -39.15 3.66
N LEU A 297 7.14 -38.32 2.69
CA LEU A 297 7.98 -37.25 2.20
C LEU A 297 7.93 -36.08 3.19
N ASP A 298 9.01 -35.86 3.89
CA ASP A 298 9.31 -34.70 4.75
C ASP A 298 8.11 -34.26 5.63
N SER A 299 7.73 -35.11 6.59
CA SER A 299 6.65 -34.82 7.54
C SER A 299 6.89 -33.53 8.35
N ALA A 300 8.15 -33.15 8.57
CA ALA A 300 8.51 -31.91 9.29
C ALA A 300 8.11 -30.68 8.48
N ARG A 301 8.37 -30.67 7.16
CA ARG A 301 7.99 -29.55 6.28
C ARG A 301 6.47 -29.47 6.08
N GLN A 302 5.79 -30.60 6.06
CA GLN A 302 4.32 -30.63 6.04
C GLN A 302 3.70 -30.07 7.31
N ASN A 303 4.23 -30.43 8.48
CA ASN A 303 3.80 -29.86 9.77
C ASN A 303 4.07 -28.37 9.85
N LEU A 304 5.23 -27.92 9.36
CA LEU A 304 5.58 -26.50 9.28
C LEU A 304 4.60 -25.73 8.36
N ALA A 305 4.29 -26.27 7.18
CA ALA A 305 3.31 -25.67 6.28
C ALA A 305 1.91 -25.59 6.93
N ALA A 306 1.47 -26.66 7.59
CA ALA A 306 0.19 -26.67 8.30
C ALA A 306 0.15 -25.64 9.45
N THR A 307 1.28 -25.42 10.12
CA THR A 307 1.43 -24.38 11.14
C THR A 307 1.16 -22.98 10.57
N PHE A 308 1.78 -22.63 9.45
CA PHE A 308 1.54 -21.33 8.79
C PHE A 308 0.13 -21.19 8.27
N VAL A 309 -0.42 -22.23 7.64
CA VAL A 309 -1.81 -22.21 7.15
C VAL A 309 -2.79 -21.97 8.29
N ASN A 310 -2.61 -22.69 9.40
CA ASN A 310 -3.43 -22.53 10.60
C ASN A 310 -3.33 -21.10 11.18
N ALA A 311 -2.11 -20.54 11.24
CA ALA A 311 -1.86 -19.19 11.70
C ALA A 311 -2.53 -18.12 10.80
N PHE A 312 -2.32 -18.19 9.50
CA PHE A 312 -2.88 -17.21 8.55
C PHE A 312 -4.41 -17.27 8.50
N VAL A 313 -4.99 -18.46 8.48
CA VAL A 313 -6.45 -18.59 8.37
C VAL A 313 -7.16 -18.12 9.64
N ASN A 314 -6.61 -18.43 10.82
CA ASN A 314 -7.20 -18.07 12.10
C ASN A 314 -6.57 -16.79 12.71
N ALA A 315 -5.88 -15.97 11.92
CA ALA A 315 -5.23 -14.74 12.39
C ALA A 315 -6.23 -13.78 13.05
N GLY A 316 -5.97 -13.39 14.30
CA GLY A 316 -6.77 -12.47 15.09
C GLY A 316 -8.09 -13.02 15.65
N PHE A 317 -8.37 -14.33 15.48
CA PHE A 317 -9.62 -14.93 16.01
C PHE A 317 -9.52 -15.42 17.46
N GLY A 318 -8.34 -15.44 18.06
CA GLY A 318 -8.11 -15.86 19.44
C GLY A 318 -8.22 -17.36 19.67
N GLN A 319 -8.65 -18.15 18.68
CA GLN A 319 -8.86 -19.60 18.79
C GLN A 319 -8.58 -20.34 17.47
N ASP A 320 -8.05 -21.56 17.60
CA ASP A 320 -7.79 -22.46 16.48
C ASP A 320 -7.98 -23.93 16.89
N LYS A 321 -7.73 -24.87 15.97
CA LYS A 321 -7.86 -26.30 16.22
C LYS A 321 -6.53 -27.01 16.53
N LEU A 322 -5.39 -26.31 16.54
CA LEU A 322 -4.05 -26.92 16.71
C LEU A 322 -3.31 -26.46 17.97
N MET A 323 -3.32 -25.15 18.26
CA MET A 323 -2.50 -24.53 19.33
C MET A 323 -3.30 -24.19 20.57
N THR A 324 -4.55 -23.69 20.42
CA THR A 324 -5.37 -23.18 21.53
C THR A 324 -6.38 -24.21 22.08
N THR A 325 -6.53 -25.39 21.44
CA THR A 325 -7.43 -26.45 21.94
C THR A 325 -6.96 -26.97 23.31
N PRO A 326 -7.87 -27.04 24.31
CA PRO A 326 -7.53 -27.61 25.59
C PRO A 326 -7.09 -29.07 25.40
N SER A 327 -5.96 -29.43 25.98
CA SER A 327 -5.57 -30.84 26.08
C SER A 327 -6.51 -31.52 27.05
N ASP A 328 -7.51 -32.25 26.54
CA ASP A 328 -8.35 -33.13 27.39
C ASP A 328 -7.44 -34.12 28.12
N SER A 329 -7.32 -33.95 29.42
CA SER A 329 -6.49 -34.73 30.32
C SER A 329 -6.97 -36.16 30.55
N SER A 330 -7.88 -36.67 29.72
CA SER A 330 -8.56 -37.97 29.93
C SER A 330 -8.43 -39.01 28.81
N SER A 331 -7.69 -38.76 27.75
CA SER A 331 -7.37 -39.84 26.78
C SER A 331 -5.88 -40.17 26.82
N SER A 332 -5.57 -41.32 27.38
CA SER A 332 -4.26 -42.00 27.38
C SER A 332 -3.84 -42.46 25.96
N GLY A 333 -3.70 -41.53 25.03
CA GLY A 333 -3.19 -41.75 23.68
C GLY A 333 -2.55 -40.51 23.18
N SER A 334 -1.23 -40.47 23.25
CA SER A 334 -0.26 -39.47 22.78
C SER A 334 -0.69 -38.57 21.61
N SER A 335 -1.70 -37.72 21.76
CA SER A 335 -1.81 -36.53 20.91
C SER A 335 -0.91 -35.46 21.53
N GLY A 336 0.42 -35.67 21.36
CA GLY A 336 1.39 -34.65 21.79
C GLY A 336 1.01 -33.31 21.21
N ASN A 337 1.09 -32.29 22.07
CA ASN A 337 0.90 -30.88 21.70
C ASN A 337 1.49 -30.62 20.28
N TRP A 338 0.74 -29.95 19.41
CA TRP A 338 1.13 -29.65 18.03
C TRP A 338 2.54 -29.07 17.92
N LEU A 339 2.92 -28.26 18.89
CA LEU A 339 4.25 -27.68 19.02
C LEU A 339 5.37 -28.72 18.90
N PHE A 340 5.24 -29.87 19.59
CA PHE A 340 6.25 -30.93 19.61
C PHE A 340 6.19 -31.87 18.39
N LYS A 341 5.19 -31.76 17.55
CA LYS A 341 5.19 -32.43 16.24
C LYS A 341 6.12 -31.76 15.24
N ASN A 342 6.48 -30.50 15.49
CA ASN A 342 7.48 -29.76 14.73
C ASN A 342 8.89 -30.04 15.25
N LYS A 343 9.91 -29.84 14.39
CA LYS A 343 11.32 -30.10 14.73
C LYS A 343 12.12 -28.80 14.63
N GLU A 344 13.09 -28.62 15.51
CA GLU A 344 14.03 -27.51 15.49
C GLU A 344 13.38 -26.14 15.21
N HIS A 345 13.82 -25.42 14.19
CA HIS A 345 13.24 -24.11 13.81
C HIS A 345 11.72 -24.16 13.55
N GLY A 346 11.17 -25.30 13.15
CA GLY A 346 9.73 -25.48 13.02
C GLY A 346 8.97 -25.28 14.33
N LYS A 347 9.58 -25.59 15.50
CA LYS A 347 8.99 -25.30 16.81
C LYS A 347 8.92 -23.80 17.07
N ALA A 348 9.93 -23.04 16.63
CA ALA A 348 9.92 -21.58 16.73
C ALA A 348 8.74 -21.00 15.94
N SER A 349 8.53 -21.43 14.69
CA SER A 349 7.35 -21.00 13.91
C SER A 349 6.03 -21.46 14.53
N ALA A 350 5.98 -22.64 15.15
CA ALA A 350 4.77 -23.13 15.80
C ALA A 350 4.44 -22.33 17.07
N ALA A 351 5.43 -21.98 17.89
CA ALA A 351 5.21 -21.10 19.04
C ALA A 351 4.81 -19.67 18.61
N ALA A 352 5.48 -19.12 17.58
CA ALA A 352 5.15 -17.81 17.04
C ALA A 352 3.74 -17.75 16.41
N SER A 353 3.23 -18.87 15.87
CA SER A 353 1.89 -18.97 15.30
C SER A 353 0.79 -18.62 16.31
N LEU A 354 1.04 -18.83 17.59
CA LEU A 354 0.11 -18.44 18.67
C LEU A 354 -0.06 -16.91 18.70
N GLY A 355 1.03 -16.15 18.51
CA GLY A 355 0.94 -14.69 18.41
C GLY A 355 0.08 -14.22 17.22
N MET A 356 0.12 -14.94 16.10
CA MET A 356 -0.74 -14.65 14.95
C MET A 356 -2.22 -14.97 15.21
N ILE A 357 -2.52 -16.08 15.88
CA ILE A 357 -3.89 -16.46 16.25
C ILE A 357 -4.49 -15.42 17.23
N LEU A 358 -3.66 -14.91 18.14
CA LEU A 358 -4.03 -13.90 19.14
C LEU A 358 -3.71 -12.45 18.71
N LEU A 359 -3.53 -12.22 17.41
CA LEU A 359 -3.16 -10.93 16.84
C LEU A 359 -4.11 -9.83 17.36
N TRP A 360 -3.53 -8.73 17.87
CA TRP A 360 -4.18 -7.55 18.46
C TRP A 360 -4.86 -7.78 19.83
N ASP A 361 -4.93 -8.98 20.35
CA ASP A 361 -5.38 -9.27 21.72
C ASP A 361 -4.15 -9.37 22.64
N SER A 362 -3.58 -8.20 22.99
CA SER A 362 -2.35 -8.15 23.76
C SER A 362 -2.51 -8.76 25.16
N ASP A 363 -3.63 -8.57 25.85
CA ASP A 363 -3.84 -9.05 27.21
C ASP A 363 -3.85 -10.58 27.28
N SER A 364 -4.72 -11.22 26.50
CA SER A 364 -4.79 -12.69 26.44
C SER A 364 -3.55 -13.29 25.79
N GLY A 365 -3.02 -12.62 24.76
CA GLY A 365 -1.89 -13.10 23.97
C GLY A 365 -0.59 -13.13 24.77
N LEU A 366 -0.25 -12.05 25.45
CA LEU A 366 0.95 -11.98 26.27
C LEU A 366 0.90 -12.99 27.43
N ALA A 367 -0.25 -13.13 28.09
CA ALA A 367 -0.44 -14.10 29.16
C ALA A 367 -0.30 -15.57 28.71
N GLN A 368 -0.66 -15.88 27.47
CA GLN A 368 -0.49 -17.22 26.90
C GLN A 368 0.94 -17.48 26.44
N LEU A 369 1.60 -16.50 25.81
CA LEU A 369 2.97 -16.60 25.31
C LEU A 369 4.00 -16.64 26.43
N ASP A 370 3.78 -15.92 27.54
CA ASP A 370 4.64 -15.93 28.72
C ASP A 370 4.89 -17.36 29.26
N LYS A 371 3.89 -18.24 29.21
CA LYS A 371 4.05 -19.65 29.60
C LYS A 371 5.12 -20.39 28.78
N TYR A 372 5.33 -20.00 27.53
CA TYR A 372 6.33 -20.61 26.66
C TYR A 372 7.73 -20.01 26.82
N LEU A 373 7.87 -18.81 27.41
CA LEU A 373 9.16 -18.23 27.77
C LEU A 373 9.93 -19.03 28.81
N HIS A 374 9.23 -19.80 29.64
CA HIS A 374 9.80 -20.67 30.66
C HIS A 374 10.07 -22.10 30.15
N SER A 375 9.97 -22.35 28.83
CA SER A 375 10.27 -23.65 28.25
C SER A 375 11.76 -23.98 28.29
N ASN A 376 12.09 -25.27 28.43
CA ASN A 376 13.46 -25.74 28.29
C ASN A 376 13.94 -25.84 26.83
N ASP A 377 13.06 -25.71 25.87
CA ASP A 377 13.37 -25.78 24.43
C ASP A 377 13.64 -24.36 23.89
N ILE A 378 14.89 -24.13 23.47
CA ILE A 378 15.34 -22.82 22.96
C ILE A 378 14.55 -22.33 21.76
N HIS A 379 14.08 -23.25 20.90
CA HIS A 379 13.24 -22.87 19.74
C HIS A 379 11.84 -22.44 20.16
N VAL A 380 11.30 -23.04 21.22
CA VAL A 380 9.99 -22.65 21.76
C VAL A 380 10.06 -21.25 22.37
N VAL A 381 11.11 -20.97 23.16
CA VAL A 381 11.36 -19.64 23.72
C VAL A 381 11.51 -18.58 22.62
N ALA A 382 12.34 -18.86 21.61
CA ALA A 382 12.54 -17.97 20.48
C ALA A 382 11.23 -17.67 19.74
N GLY A 383 10.42 -18.69 19.50
CA GLY A 383 9.10 -18.53 18.87
C GLY A 383 8.11 -17.76 19.73
N ALA A 384 8.13 -17.94 21.05
CA ALA A 384 7.30 -17.16 21.97
C ALA A 384 7.66 -15.68 21.96
N LEU A 385 8.95 -15.33 21.93
CA LEU A 385 9.42 -13.94 21.81
C LEU A 385 8.97 -13.29 20.49
N LEU A 386 9.10 -14.02 19.39
CA LEU A 386 8.57 -13.56 18.12
C LEU A 386 7.05 -13.41 18.17
N GLY A 387 6.34 -14.35 18.82
CA GLY A 387 4.89 -14.30 19.03
C GLY A 387 4.44 -13.08 19.84
N ILE A 388 5.20 -12.68 20.86
CA ILE A 388 4.95 -11.45 21.64
C ILE A 388 5.01 -10.23 20.70
N GLY A 389 6.01 -10.17 19.82
CA GLY A 389 6.09 -9.11 18.82
C GLY A 389 4.90 -9.10 17.85
N ILE A 390 4.46 -10.28 17.41
CA ILE A 390 3.32 -10.41 16.49
C ILE A 390 2.02 -9.94 17.16
N VAL A 391 1.74 -10.38 18.37
CA VAL A 391 0.49 -10.03 19.07
C VAL A 391 0.38 -8.54 19.35
N SER A 392 1.53 -7.88 19.58
CA SER A 392 1.63 -6.44 19.86
C SER A 392 1.72 -5.58 18.60
N CYS A 393 1.69 -6.19 17.41
CA CYS A 393 1.82 -5.47 16.13
C CYS A 393 0.64 -4.51 15.92
N GLY A 394 0.94 -3.20 15.81
CA GLY A 394 -0.07 -2.17 15.55
C GLY A 394 -1.01 -1.85 16.72
N VAL A 395 -0.75 -2.41 17.92
CA VAL A 395 -1.44 -2.10 19.17
C VAL A 395 -0.41 -1.63 20.20
N LYS A 396 -0.70 -0.53 20.89
CA LYS A 396 0.19 0.08 21.89
C LYS A 396 -0.40 -0.06 23.27
N SER A 397 0.47 -0.18 24.28
CA SER A 397 0.07 -0.20 25.70
C SER A 397 0.97 0.76 26.48
N ASP A 398 0.40 1.54 27.37
CA ASP A 398 1.15 2.52 28.18
C ASP A 398 2.22 1.87 29.06
N CYS A 399 1.96 0.65 29.53
CA CYS A 399 2.90 -0.11 30.36
C CYS A 399 4.00 -0.82 29.56
N ASP A 400 3.91 -0.83 28.25
CA ASP A 400 4.86 -1.44 27.30
C ASP A 400 5.37 -2.85 27.71
N PRO A 401 4.46 -3.80 27.99
CA PRO A 401 4.85 -5.12 28.49
C PRO A 401 5.64 -5.94 27.46
N ALA A 402 5.45 -5.70 26.16
CA ALA A 402 6.17 -6.40 25.11
C ALA A 402 7.68 -6.10 25.16
N PHE A 403 8.05 -4.83 25.35
CA PHE A 403 9.46 -4.45 25.49
C PHE A 403 10.10 -5.07 26.72
N ALA A 404 9.42 -5.02 27.86
CA ALA A 404 9.92 -5.61 29.10
C ALA A 404 10.20 -7.11 28.96
N LEU A 405 9.23 -7.87 28.41
CA LEU A 405 9.36 -9.33 28.24
C LEU A 405 10.46 -9.73 27.24
N ILE A 406 10.64 -8.96 26.17
CA ILE A 406 11.58 -9.31 25.11
C ILE A 406 13.00 -8.87 25.46
N SER A 407 13.21 -7.70 26.06
CA SER A 407 14.53 -7.11 26.31
C SER A 407 15.38 -7.94 27.30
N GLU A 408 14.77 -8.64 28.25
CA GLU A 408 15.46 -9.55 29.16
C GLU A 408 16.23 -10.68 28.44
N CYS A 409 15.79 -11.03 27.23
CA CYS A 409 16.36 -12.14 26.47
C CYS A 409 17.57 -11.76 25.60
N PHE A 410 17.95 -10.49 25.51
CA PHE A 410 19.16 -10.08 24.77
C PHE A 410 20.47 -10.57 25.37
N SER A 411 20.51 -10.78 26.68
CA SER A 411 21.68 -11.31 27.40
C SER A 411 21.88 -12.82 27.26
N ARG A 412 20.93 -13.52 26.59
CA ARG A 412 21.04 -14.96 26.37
C ARG A 412 22.15 -15.31 25.38
N ASP A 413 22.83 -16.44 25.60
CA ASP A 413 23.93 -16.89 24.70
C ASP A 413 23.42 -17.54 23.40
N GLU A 414 22.18 -18.09 23.43
CA GLU A 414 21.63 -18.84 22.31
C GLU A 414 21.18 -17.91 21.17
N SER A 415 21.83 -18.00 20.01
CA SER A 415 21.54 -17.15 18.85
C SER A 415 20.09 -17.18 18.41
N ILE A 416 19.41 -18.32 18.48
CA ILE A 416 18.00 -18.44 18.05
C ILE A 416 17.05 -17.65 18.97
N ILE A 417 17.32 -17.59 20.27
CA ILE A 417 16.55 -16.81 21.25
C ILE A 417 16.72 -15.32 20.95
N ARG A 418 17.96 -14.87 20.73
CA ARG A 418 18.23 -13.47 20.33
C ARG A 418 17.51 -13.10 19.05
N ILE A 419 17.52 -13.97 18.03
CA ILE A 419 16.81 -13.72 16.77
C ILE A 419 15.31 -13.58 17.01
N GLY A 420 14.71 -14.45 17.83
CA GLY A 420 13.30 -14.34 18.19
C GLY A 420 12.96 -13.00 18.86
N ALA A 421 13.82 -12.57 19.80
CA ALA A 421 13.69 -11.28 20.49
C ALA A 421 13.85 -10.09 19.53
N ILE A 422 14.88 -10.11 18.69
CA ILE A 422 15.18 -9.05 17.72
C ILE A 422 14.03 -8.85 16.73
N LEU A 423 13.57 -9.94 16.10
CA LEU A 423 12.44 -9.87 15.16
C LEU A 423 11.12 -9.52 15.87
N GLY A 424 10.93 -10.01 17.09
CA GLY A 424 9.79 -9.64 17.93
C GLY A 424 9.72 -8.13 18.15
N LEU A 425 10.83 -7.49 18.52
CA LEU A 425 10.89 -6.02 18.64
C LEU A 425 10.69 -5.31 17.31
N GLY A 426 11.30 -5.81 16.24
CA GLY A 426 11.15 -5.22 14.90
C GLY A 426 9.69 -5.18 14.44
N ILE A 427 8.90 -6.21 14.75
CA ILE A 427 7.47 -6.30 14.43
C ILE A 427 6.61 -5.46 15.39
N ALA A 428 6.85 -5.56 16.70
CA ALA A 428 6.06 -4.83 17.71
C ALA A 428 6.17 -3.30 17.54
N TYR A 429 7.37 -2.83 17.26
CA TYR A 429 7.68 -1.38 17.23
C TYR A 429 7.91 -0.84 15.80
N ALA A 430 7.47 -1.52 14.76
CA ALA A 430 7.58 -1.04 13.39
C ALA A 430 6.99 0.37 13.25
N GLY A 431 7.77 1.30 12.70
CA GLY A 431 7.39 2.70 12.50
C GLY A 431 7.37 3.58 13.75
N SER A 432 7.63 3.02 14.94
CA SER A 432 7.55 3.76 16.21
C SER A 432 8.73 4.72 16.47
N GLN A 433 9.88 4.46 15.84
CA GLN A 433 11.16 5.16 16.06
C GLN A 433 11.60 5.17 17.53
N LYS A 434 11.32 4.09 18.26
CA LYS A 434 11.61 3.99 19.69
C LYS A 434 13.11 3.90 19.96
N GLU A 435 13.64 4.84 20.76
CA GLU A 435 15.08 4.97 21.03
C GLU A 435 15.64 3.78 21.81
N GLU A 436 14.92 3.26 22.81
CA GLU A 436 15.39 2.12 23.58
C GLU A 436 15.58 0.88 22.70
N VAL A 437 14.76 0.71 21.66
CA VAL A 437 14.93 -0.36 20.67
C VAL A 437 16.17 -0.10 19.83
N ARG A 438 16.41 1.17 19.41
CA ARG A 438 17.61 1.55 18.67
C ARG A 438 18.88 1.22 19.44
N GLU A 439 18.99 1.66 20.70
CA GLU A 439 20.18 1.43 21.54
C GLU A 439 20.50 -0.06 21.67
N ASN A 440 19.48 -0.89 21.98
CA ASN A 440 19.68 -2.32 22.14
C ASN A 440 20.10 -3.03 20.85
N LEU A 441 19.48 -2.71 19.71
CA LEU A 441 19.77 -3.38 18.44
C LEU A 441 21.07 -2.88 17.78
N THR A 442 21.41 -1.60 17.94
CA THR A 442 22.67 -1.04 17.43
C THR A 442 23.89 -1.70 18.07
N ALA A 443 23.79 -2.10 19.34
CA ALA A 443 24.84 -2.82 20.04
C ALA A 443 25.26 -4.12 19.31
N PHE A 444 24.29 -4.85 18.72
CA PHE A 444 24.60 -6.06 17.93
C PHE A 444 25.27 -5.76 16.59
N LEU A 445 25.01 -4.60 15.99
CA LEU A 445 25.66 -4.23 14.72
C LEU A 445 27.12 -3.81 14.91
N THR A 446 27.45 -3.24 16.06
CA THR A 446 28.81 -2.77 16.38
C THR A 446 29.72 -3.89 16.92
N ASP A 447 29.17 -5.01 17.34
CA ASP A 447 29.96 -6.15 17.84
C ASP A 447 30.43 -7.06 16.67
N SER A 448 31.72 -7.07 16.42
CA SER A 448 32.35 -7.87 15.36
C SER A 448 32.28 -9.40 15.56
N GLN A 449 31.95 -9.86 16.79
CA GLN A 449 31.90 -11.28 17.13
C GLN A 449 30.48 -11.87 16.97
N VAL A 450 29.49 -11.04 16.67
CA VAL A 450 28.10 -11.49 16.51
C VAL A 450 27.94 -12.29 15.21
N PRO A 451 27.22 -13.44 15.24
CA PRO A 451 26.88 -14.18 14.03
C PRO A 451 26.14 -13.33 12.99
N LEU A 452 26.40 -13.59 11.70
CA LEU A 452 25.81 -12.84 10.57
C LEU A 452 24.27 -12.79 10.65
N GLU A 453 23.63 -13.84 11.13
CA GLU A 453 22.18 -13.91 11.26
C GLU A 453 21.63 -12.87 12.24
N ILE A 454 22.25 -12.74 13.42
CA ILE A 454 21.86 -11.76 14.43
C ILE A 454 22.07 -10.34 13.89
N LEU A 455 23.17 -10.10 13.23
CA LEU A 455 23.51 -8.83 12.62
C LEU A 455 22.45 -8.43 11.57
N VAL A 456 22.14 -9.33 10.62
CA VAL A 456 21.16 -9.04 9.57
C VAL A 456 19.76 -8.81 10.13
N PHE A 457 19.32 -9.65 11.09
CA PHE A 457 18.00 -9.45 11.68
C PHE A 457 17.92 -8.21 12.56
N SER A 458 19.02 -7.81 13.23
CA SER A 458 19.08 -6.51 13.94
C SER A 458 18.94 -5.34 12.98
N ALA A 459 19.65 -5.38 11.84
CA ALA A 459 19.52 -4.35 10.82
C ALA A 459 18.10 -4.27 10.23
N ILE A 460 17.49 -5.43 9.89
CA ILE A 460 16.11 -5.48 9.39
C ILE A 460 15.14 -4.90 10.43
N SER A 461 15.27 -5.29 11.69
CA SER A 461 14.40 -4.79 12.77
C SER A 461 14.58 -3.29 12.98
N LEU A 462 15.80 -2.76 12.92
CA LEU A 462 16.05 -1.32 12.91
C LEU A 462 15.42 -0.63 11.69
N GLY A 463 15.56 -1.21 10.50
CA GLY A 463 14.92 -0.70 9.28
C GLY A 463 13.39 -0.66 9.39
N LEU A 464 12.75 -1.64 10.05
CA LEU A 464 11.32 -1.68 10.31
C LEU A 464 10.89 -0.64 11.35
N VAL A 465 11.64 -0.53 12.47
CA VAL A 465 11.33 0.41 13.56
C VAL A 465 11.49 1.86 13.08
N PHE A 466 12.52 2.14 12.29
CA PHE A 466 12.84 3.48 11.76
C PHE A 466 12.45 3.65 10.28
N VAL A 467 11.45 2.94 9.81
CA VAL A 467 11.00 3.03 8.41
C VAL A 467 10.67 4.48 8.02
N GLY A 468 11.25 4.95 6.89
CA GLY A 468 11.01 6.29 6.36
C GLY A 468 11.46 7.45 7.27
N SER A 469 12.29 7.19 8.28
CA SER A 469 12.74 8.22 9.24
C SER A 469 13.95 9.02 8.76
N CYS A 470 14.70 8.50 7.80
CA CYS A 470 16.02 9.00 7.40
C CYS A 470 17.00 9.11 8.59
N ASN A 471 16.92 8.18 9.57
CA ASN A 471 17.78 8.24 10.77
C ASN A 471 19.24 8.00 10.39
N GLU A 472 20.08 9.03 10.55
CA GLU A 472 21.48 9.04 10.13
C GLU A 472 22.33 8.08 10.96
N GLU A 473 22.09 7.96 12.26
CA GLU A 473 22.88 7.09 13.15
C GLU A 473 22.67 5.62 12.81
N VAL A 474 21.43 5.20 12.59
CA VAL A 474 21.12 3.82 12.15
C VAL A 474 21.69 3.57 10.77
N ALA A 475 21.55 4.52 9.84
CA ALA A 475 22.11 4.42 8.49
C ALA A 475 23.64 4.27 8.54
N GLN A 476 24.34 5.12 9.31
CA GLN A 476 25.78 5.06 9.47
C GLN A 476 26.24 3.72 10.05
N THR A 477 25.53 3.20 11.04
CA THR A 477 25.88 1.90 11.65
C THR A 477 25.76 0.75 10.64
N ILE A 478 24.68 0.71 9.82
CA ILE A 478 24.52 -0.31 8.77
C ILE A 478 25.60 -0.15 7.69
N ILE A 479 25.94 1.09 7.30
CA ILE A 479 27.00 1.40 6.34
C ILE A 479 28.34 0.87 6.83
N CYS A 480 28.70 1.10 8.11
CA CYS A 480 29.94 0.58 8.68
C CYS A 480 30.01 -0.94 8.59
N VAL A 481 28.90 -1.65 8.90
CA VAL A 481 28.84 -3.11 8.73
C VAL A 481 29.12 -3.53 7.29
N LEU A 482 28.49 -2.88 6.29
CA LEU A 482 28.68 -3.19 4.87
C LEU A 482 30.11 -2.92 4.38
N MET A 483 30.83 -1.97 5.02
CA MET A 483 32.24 -1.65 4.68
C MET A 483 33.26 -2.56 5.37
N GLU A 484 32.96 -3.06 6.57
CA GLU A 484 33.91 -3.79 7.40
C GLU A 484 33.90 -5.31 7.18
N ARG A 485 32.79 -5.86 6.65
CA ARG A 485 32.64 -7.32 6.47
C ARG A 485 33.44 -7.82 5.26
N SER A 486 33.95 -9.03 5.41
CA SER A 486 34.76 -9.68 4.38
C SER A 486 33.95 -10.09 3.14
N GLU A 487 34.57 -10.12 1.96
CA GLU A 487 33.98 -10.54 0.68
C GLU A 487 33.19 -11.88 0.78
N PRO A 488 33.70 -12.96 1.43
CA PRO A 488 32.95 -14.20 1.58
C PRO A 488 31.69 -14.05 2.39
N GLU A 489 31.67 -13.22 3.44
CA GLU A 489 30.48 -12.94 4.23
C GLU A 489 29.45 -12.14 3.43
N LEU A 490 29.89 -11.11 2.69
CA LEU A 490 29.02 -10.30 1.84
C LEU A 490 28.39 -11.12 0.68
N ALA A 491 29.01 -12.20 0.28
CA ALA A 491 28.47 -13.11 -0.74
C ALA A 491 27.33 -14.02 -0.23
N GLU A 492 27.18 -14.16 1.10
CA GLU A 492 26.10 -14.97 1.68
C GLU A 492 24.71 -14.41 1.32
N PRO A 493 23.74 -15.26 0.93
CA PRO A 493 22.42 -14.80 0.51
C PRO A 493 21.68 -13.92 1.52
N ILE A 494 21.86 -14.20 2.83
CA ILE A 494 21.20 -13.43 3.89
C ILE A 494 21.72 -11.98 3.98
N MET A 495 22.98 -11.74 3.59
CA MET A 495 23.58 -10.40 3.61
C MET A 495 22.93 -9.43 2.61
N ARG A 496 22.24 -9.93 1.59
CA ARG A 496 21.43 -9.13 0.65
C ARG A 496 20.26 -8.42 1.32
N LEU A 497 19.91 -8.81 2.54
CA LEU A 497 18.88 -8.13 3.33
C LEU A 497 19.40 -6.87 4.06
N LEU A 498 20.72 -6.67 4.18
CA LEU A 498 21.28 -5.43 4.73
C LEU A 498 20.97 -4.19 3.87
N PRO A 499 21.16 -4.21 2.53
CA PRO A 499 20.69 -3.15 1.66
C PRO A 499 19.19 -2.87 1.79
N VAL A 500 18.38 -3.90 2.05
CA VAL A 500 16.94 -3.71 2.31
C VAL A 500 16.73 -2.93 3.61
N ALA A 501 17.40 -3.34 4.68
CA ALA A 501 17.33 -2.64 5.97
C ALA A 501 17.72 -1.16 5.86
N LEU A 502 18.83 -0.88 5.16
CA LEU A 502 19.27 0.49 4.89
C LEU A 502 18.25 1.27 4.04
N GLY A 503 17.71 0.65 3.01
CA GLY A 503 16.69 1.25 2.12
C GLY A 503 15.36 1.53 2.82
N LEU A 504 14.98 0.72 3.81
CA LEU A 504 13.76 0.95 4.59
C LEU A 504 13.80 2.28 5.36
N LEU A 505 14.97 2.74 5.77
CA LEU A 505 15.14 4.05 6.43
C LEU A 505 14.72 5.20 5.51
N TYR A 506 14.88 5.03 4.20
CA TYR A 506 14.58 6.03 3.19
C TYR A 506 13.30 5.71 2.39
N LEU A 507 12.46 4.80 2.84
CA LEU A 507 11.27 4.35 2.12
C LEU A 507 10.36 5.53 1.73
N GLY A 508 10.20 5.78 0.43
CA GLY A 508 9.38 6.87 -0.11
C GLY A 508 9.97 8.28 0.03
N LYS A 509 11.24 8.44 0.47
CA LYS A 509 11.88 9.73 0.79
C LYS A 509 12.70 10.34 -0.35
N GLN A 510 12.64 9.74 -1.53
CA GLN A 510 13.21 10.24 -2.79
C GLN A 510 14.69 10.67 -2.69
N GLU A 511 14.98 11.96 -2.90
CA GLU A 511 16.34 12.49 -2.93
C GLU A 511 17.07 12.39 -1.58
N SER A 512 16.38 12.19 -0.47
CA SER A 512 17.01 12.06 0.85
C SER A 512 18.02 10.90 0.92
N VAL A 513 17.94 9.94 0.00
CA VAL A 513 18.86 8.80 -0.10
C VAL A 513 20.20 9.14 -0.78
N GLU A 514 20.33 10.29 -1.46
CA GLU A 514 21.47 10.55 -2.36
C GLU A 514 22.82 10.49 -1.66
N ALA A 515 22.92 11.04 -0.45
CA ALA A 515 24.16 10.98 0.32
C ALA A 515 24.58 9.51 0.61
N THR A 516 23.62 8.70 1.05
CA THR A 516 23.83 7.27 1.30
C THR A 516 24.15 6.50 0.01
N ALA A 517 23.49 6.83 -1.10
CA ALA A 517 23.77 6.24 -2.40
C ALA A 517 25.18 6.59 -2.95
N GLU A 518 25.69 7.80 -2.66
CA GLU A 518 27.10 8.13 -2.99
C GLU A 518 28.08 7.30 -2.15
N VAL A 519 27.81 7.13 -0.85
CA VAL A 519 28.65 6.28 0.01
C VAL A 519 28.59 4.82 -0.44
N SER A 520 27.46 4.30 -0.88
CA SER A 520 27.32 2.90 -1.34
C SER A 520 28.22 2.56 -2.52
N LYS A 521 28.66 3.54 -3.33
CA LYS A 521 29.63 3.35 -4.42
C LYS A 521 31.01 2.90 -3.93
N THR A 522 31.31 3.11 -2.66
CA THR A 522 32.58 2.68 -2.04
C THR A 522 32.54 1.25 -1.48
N PHE A 523 31.37 0.61 -1.49
CA PHE A 523 31.20 -0.76 -0.98
C PHE A 523 31.90 -1.79 -1.87
N ASP A 524 32.11 -2.98 -1.31
CA ASP A 524 32.64 -4.13 -2.05
C ASP A 524 31.77 -4.43 -3.28
N GLU A 525 32.42 -4.83 -4.38
CA GLU A 525 31.76 -5.10 -5.67
C GLU A 525 30.63 -6.13 -5.57
N LYS A 526 30.72 -7.09 -4.67
CA LYS A 526 29.72 -8.15 -4.44
C LYS A 526 28.36 -7.62 -3.99
N ILE A 527 28.35 -6.50 -3.26
CA ILE A 527 27.11 -5.94 -2.70
C ILE A 527 26.74 -4.56 -3.25
N ARG A 528 27.71 -3.85 -3.85
CA ARG A 528 27.56 -2.46 -4.32
C ARG A 528 26.35 -2.27 -5.24
N ASN A 529 26.32 -2.99 -6.36
CA ASN A 529 25.25 -2.86 -7.35
C ASN A 529 23.89 -3.26 -6.76
N TYR A 530 23.88 -4.30 -5.93
CA TYR A 530 22.65 -4.72 -5.23
C TYR A 530 22.17 -3.64 -4.27
N CYS A 531 23.08 -3.00 -3.55
CA CYS A 531 22.77 -1.91 -2.62
C CYS A 531 22.23 -0.67 -3.35
N ASP A 532 22.92 -0.19 -4.41
CA ASP A 532 22.50 0.98 -5.18
C ASP A 532 21.10 0.82 -5.76
N VAL A 533 20.82 -0.33 -6.38
CA VAL A 533 19.49 -0.63 -6.94
C VAL A 533 18.42 -0.72 -5.86
N THR A 534 18.71 -1.35 -4.72
CA THR A 534 17.77 -1.51 -3.63
C THR A 534 17.44 -0.16 -2.97
N LEU A 535 18.46 0.66 -2.69
CA LEU A 535 18.28 2.01 -2.14
C LEU A 535 17.40 2.88 -3.05
N MET A 536 17.72 2.92 -4.34
CA MET A 536 16.92 3.67 -5.32
C MET A 536 15.48 3.15 -5.39
N SER A 537 15.27 1.84 -5.41
CA SER A 537 13.94 1.23 -5.50
C SER A 537 13.07 1.56 -4.29
N LEU A 538 13.64 1.55 -3.09
CA LEU A 538 12.92 1.81 -1.85
C LEU A 538 12.70 3.31 -1.62
N ALA A 539 13.69 4.15 -1.93
CA ALA A 539 13.55 5.60 -1.77
C ALA A 539 12.45 6.19 -2.65
N TYR A 540 12.24 5.63 -3.83
CA TYR A 540 11.19 6.08 -4.74
C TYR A 540 9.92 5.22 -4.72
N ALA A 541 9.76 4.33 -3.74
CA ALA A 541 8.57 3.50 -3.60
C ALA A 541 7.30 4.35 -3.45
N GLY A 542 6.26 4.02 -4.21
CA GLY A 542 4.98 4.72 -4.16
C GLY A 542 4.96 6.13 -4.76
N THR A 543 6.00 6.55 -5.49
CA THR A 543 6.09 7.91 -6.05
C THR A 543 5.58 8.03 -7.50
N GLY A 544 5.53 6.92 -8.25
CA GLY A 544 5.18 6.96 -9.66
C GLY A 544 6.26 7.59 -10.56
N ASN A 545 7.51 7.77 -10.08
CA ASN A 545 8.59 8.43 -10.81
C ASN A 545 9.02 7.64 -12.05
N VAL A 546 8.60 8.12 -13.21
CA VAL A 546 8.82 7.46 -14.51
C VAL A 546 10.30 7.35 -14.86
N LEU A 547 11.11 8.36 -14.53
CA LEU A 547 12.55 8.37 -14.86
C LEU A 547 13.29 7.28 -14.09
N LYS A 548 12.93 7.04 -12.83
CA LYS A 548 13.51 5.95 -12.04
C LYS A 548 13.04 4.59 -12.55
N VAL A 549 11.77 4.44 -12.96
CA VAL A 549 11.29 3.22 -13.63
C VAL A 549 12.07 2.95 -14.92
N GLN A 550 12.33 3.97 -15.74
CA GLN A 550 13.13 3.83 -16.96
C GLN A 550 14.57 3.41 -16.65
N LYS A 551 15.19 3.98 -15.60
CA LYS A 551 16.53 3.57 -15.16
C LYS A 551 16.57 2.11 -14.76
N LEU A 552 15.58 1.63 -13.97
CA LEU A 552 15.47 0.23 -13.56
C LEU A 552 15.23 -0.72 -14.75
N LEU A 553 14.41 -0.32 -15.73
CA LEU A 553 14.23 -1.07 -16.96
C LEU A 553 15.54 -1.14 -17.79
N GLY A 554 16.35 -0.08 -17.75
CA GLY A 554 17.70 -0.06 -18.33
C GLY A 554 18.59 -1.15 -17.71
N ILE A 555 18.64 -1.21 -16.38
CA ILE A 555 19.39 -2.24 -15.63
C ILE A 555 18.91 -3.65 -15.99
N CYS A 556 17.59 -3.84 -16.16
CA CYS A 556 17.04 -5.12 -16.59
C CYS A 556 17.41 -5.49 -18.05
N SER A 557 17.90 -4.56 -18.84
CA SER A 557 18.35 -4.80 -20.23
C SER A 557 19.83 -5.13 -20.32
N GLU A 558 20.59 -4.97 -19.25
CA GLU A 558 22.02 -5.24 -19.19
C GLU A 558 22.28 -6.75 -19.10
N HIS A 559 23.38 -7.19 -19.71
CA HIS A 559 23.87 -8.54 -19.53
C HIS A 559 24.78 -8.59 -18.31
N LEU A 560 24.42 -9.39 -17.32
CA LEU A 560 25.18 -9.48 -16.08
C LEU A 560 26.24 -10.56 -16.11
N GLU A 561 27.33 -10.31 -15.38
CA GLU A 561 28.31 -11.32 -15.10
C GLU A 561 27.75 -12.44 -14.20
N LYS A 562 28.39 -13.62 -14.30
CA LYS A 562 27.94 -14.78 -13.51
C LYS A 562 28.11 -14.51 -12.01
N GLY A 563 27.01 -14.54 -11.29
CA GLY A 563 26.97 -14.33 -9.83
C GLY A 563 26.35 -12.99 -9.42
N GLU A 564 26.20 -12.04 -10.33
CA GLU A 564 25.44 -10.82 -10.05
C GLU A 564 23.95 -11.08 -9.99
N THR A 565 23.26 -10.42 -9.05
CA THR A 565 21.84 -10.67 -8.75
C THR A 565 21.00 -9.38 -8.59
N HIS A 566 21.61 -8.22 -8.85
CA HIS A 566 20.96 -6.92 -8.62
C HIS A 566 19.78 -6.62 -9.57
N GLN A 567 19.57 -7.39 -10.63
CA GLN A 567 18.38 -7.30 -11.46
C GLN A 567 17.11 -7.76 -10.73
N GLY A 568 17.20 -8.65 -9.73
CA GLY A 568 16.06 -9.03 -8.90
C GLY A 568 15.43 -7.83 -8.17
N PRO A 569 16.19 -7.09 -7.35
CA PRO A 569 15.75 -5.83 -6.76
C PRO A 569 15.27 -4.80 -7.78
N ALA A 570 15.90 -4.71 -8.98
CA ALA A 570 15.48 -3.79 -10.03
C ALA A 570 14.04 -4.10 -10.50
N VAL A 571 13.72 -5.37 -10.72
CA VAL A 571 12.37 -5.81 -11.11
C VAL A 571 11.34 -5.51 -10.02
N LEU A 572 11.68 -5.77 -8.74
CA LEU A 572 10.81 -5.38 -7.61
C LEU A 572 10.65 -3.86 -7.53
N GLY A 573 11.72 -3.10 -7.78
CA GLY A 573 11.73 -1.64 -7.78
C GLY A 573 10.78 -1.03 -8.82
N ILE A 574 10.69 -1.61 -10.02
CA ILE A 574 9.71 -1.20 -11.03
C ILE A 574 8.30 -1.23 -10.45
N SER A 575 7.94 -2.30 -9.76
CA SER A 575 6.62 -2.45 -9.14
C SER A 575 6.43 -1.51 -7.97
N LEU A 576 7.44 -1.35 -7.11
CA LEU A 576 7.40 -0.46 -5.95
C LEU A 576 7.16 1.00 -6.35
N ILE A 577 7.82 1.46 -7.40
CA ILE A 577 7.66 2.84 -7.87
C ILE A 577 6.32 3.01 -8.58
N ALA A 578 5.97 2.08 -9.48
CA ALA A 578 4.79 2.19 -10.33
C ALA A 578 3.45 1.96 -9.61
N MET A 579 3.47 1.41 -8.39
CA MET A 579 2.25 1.09 -7.64
C MET A 579 1.44 2.32 -7.17
N ALA A 580 2.01 3.52 -7.24
CA ALA A 580 1.38 4.76 -6.83
C ALA A 580 0.04 5.03 -7.54
N GLU A 581 0.00 4.79 -8.85
CA GLU A 581 -1.14 5.07 -9.70
C GLU A 581 -1.63 3.83 -10.45
N GLU A 582 -2.92 3.79 -10.74
CA GLU A 582 -3.53 2.65 -11.44
C GLU A 582 -3.00 2.49 -12.86
N LEU A 583 -2.86 3.59 -13.60
CA LEU A 583 -2.28 3.58 -14.95
C LEU A 583 -0.81 3.17 -14.93
N GLY A 584 -0.03 3.71 -14.01
CA GLY A 584 1.37 3.34 -13.79
C GLY A 584 1.53 1.85 -13.50
N ALA A 585 0.69 1.31 -12.62
CA ALA A 585 0.67 -0.12 -12.30
C ALA A 585 0.32 -0.98 -13.53
N GLU A 586 -0.64 -0.57 -14.38
CA GLU A 586 -0.96 -1.30 -15.62
C GLU A 586 0.18 -1.27 -16.64
N MET A 587 0.86 -0.14 -16.77
CA MET A 587 2.05 -0.02 -17.63
C MET A 587 3.19 -0.90 -17.14
N ALA A 588 3.40 -0.96 -15.81
CA ALA A 588 4.38 -1.84 -15.20
C ALA A 588 4.06 -3.31 -15.45
N VAL A 589 2.80 -3.73 -15.32
CA VAL A 589 2.37 -5.11 -15.64
C VAL A 589 2.78 -5.48 -17.07
N ARG A 590 2.51 -4.62 -18.05
CA ARG A 590 2.89 -4.87 -19.47
C ARG A 590 4.41 -4.95 -19.66
N SER A 591 5.16 -4.10 -18.96
CA SER A 591 6.63 -4.11 -19.01
C SER A 591 7.19 -5.39 -18.39
N LEU A 592 6.68 -5.83 -17.25
CA LEU A 592 7.05 -7.06 -16.57
C LEU A 592 6.71 -8.30 -17.41
N GLU A 593 5.57 -8.33 -18.10
CA GLU A 593 5.22 -9.41 -19.03
C GLU A 593 6.20 -9.51 -20.21
N ARG A 594 6.76 -8.39 -20.69
CA ARG A 594 7.84 -8.40 -21.69
C ARG A 594 9.13 -8.93 -21.11
N LEU A 595 9.49 -8.58 -19.88
CA LEU A 595 10.67 -9.10 -19.19
C LEU A 595 10.60 -10.61 -18.96
N LEU A 596 9.41 -11.20 -18.84
CA LEU A 596 9.25 -12.67 -18.83
C LEU A 596 9.66 -13.34 -20.15
N GLN A 597 9.51 -12.63 -21.27
CA GLN A 597 9.83 -13.19 -22.59
C GLN A 597 11.29 -13.01 -22.97
N TYR A 598 11.89 -11.89 -22.61
CA TYR A 598 13.22 -11.46 -23.09
C TYR A 598 14.24 -11.30 -21.98
N GLY A 599 13.83 -11.33 -20.71
CA GLY A 599 14.71 -11.16 -19.56
C GLY A 599 15.55 -12.39 -19.27
N GLU A 600 16.68 -12.17 -18.62
CA GLU A 600 17.55 -13.22 -18.11
C GLU A 600 16.90 -13.99 -16.96
N GLN A 601 17.52 -15.09 -16.53
CA GLN A 601 16.95 -15.98 -15.53
C GLN A 601 16.65 -15.28 -14.20
N ASN A 602 17.53 -14.40 -13.72
CA ASN A 602 17.31 -13.63 -12.48
C ASN A 602 16.09 -12.71 -12.57
N ILE A 603 15.88 -12.09 -13.72
CA ILE A 603 14.70 -11.25 -14.00
C ILE A 603 13.44 -12.12 -13.99
N ARG A 604 13.44 -13.24 -14.72
CA ARG A 604 12.28 -14.14 -14.80
C ARG A 604 11.87 -14.69 -13.44
N ARG A 605 12.81 -14.88 -12.50
CA ARG A 605 12.55 -15.31 -11.12
C ARG A 605 11.89 -14.21 -10.27
N ALA A 606 12.24 -12.94 -10.50
CA ALA A 606 11.72 -11.79 -9.76
C ALA A 606 10.36 -11.30 -10.26
N VAL A 607 10.07 -11.45 -11.57
CA VAL A 607 8.82 -10.91 -12.17
C VAL A 607 7.55 -11.43 -11.52
N PRO A 608 7.38 -12.71 -11.16
CA PRO A 608 6.19 -13.17 -10.46
C PRO A 608 5.96 -12.43 -9.14
N LEU A 609 7.03 -12.19 -8.36
CA LEU A 609 6.95 -11.47 -7.09
C LEU A 609 6.56 -9.99 -7.29
N ALA A 610 7.11 -9.36 -8.32
CA ALA A 610 6.79 -7.99 -8.70
C ALA A 610 5.31 -7.83 -9.11
N LEU A 611 4.80 -8.76 -9.92
CA LEU A 611 3.38 -8.82 -10.28
C LEU A 611 2.49 -9.11 -9.06
N GLY A 612 2.96 -9.97 -8.13
CA GLY A 612 2.32 -10.25 -6.86
C GLY A 612 2.15 -9.01 -6.01
N LEU A 613 3.16 -8.13 -5.97
CA LEU A 613 3.11 -6.86 -5.25
C LEU A 613 2.14 -5.86 -5.89
N LEU A 614 2.16 -5.70 -7.21
CA LEU A 614 1.25 -4.78 -7.92
C LEU A 614 -0.23 -5.15 -7.76
N CYS A 615 -0.53 -6.43 -7.60
CA CYS A 615 -1.88 -6.96 -7.49
C CYS A 615 -2.17 -7.57 -6.12
N ILE A 616 -1.48 -7.12 -5.07
CA ILE A 616 -1.63 -7.68 -3.73
C ILE A 616 -3.08 -7.58 -3.23
N SER A 617 -3.63 -8.69 -2.74
CA SER A 617 -5.03 -8.80 -2.31
C SER A 617 -6.07 -8.34 -3.37
N ASN A 618 -5.67 -8.32 -4.65
CA ASN A 618 -6.50 -7.89 -5.77
C ASN A 618 -6.33 -8.83 -6.97
N PRO A 619 -7.09 -9.92 -7.06
CA PRO A 619 -6.91 -10.98 -8.06
C PRO A 619 -7.36 -10.56 -9.47
N LYS A 620 -6.53 -9.82 -10.19
CA LYS A 620 -6.76 -9.48 -11.61
C LYS A 620 -6.62 -10.71 -12.50
N VAL A 621 -7.58 -10.94 -13.42
CA VAL A 621 -7.69 -12.15 -14.23
C VAL A 621 -6.45 -12.39 -15.10
N ASN A 622 -5.96 -11.37 -15.80
CA ASN A 622 -4.77 -11.46 -16.64
C ASN A 622 -3.52 -11.89 -15.84
N VAL A 623 -3.33 -11.33 -14.65
CA VAL A 623 -2.19 -11.66 -13.79
C VAL A 623 -2.34 -13.07 -13.23
N MET A 624 -3.55 -13.48 -12.81
CA MET A 624 -3.82 -14.87 -12.38
C MET A 624 -3.49 -15.88 -13.48
N ASP A 625 -3.84 -15.61 -14.73
CA ASP A 625 -3.55 -16.49 -15.86
C ASP A 625 -2.04 -16.56 -16.15
N THR A 626 -1.33 -15.45 -16.04
CA THR A 626 0.12 -15.41 -16.16
C THR A 626 0.78 -16.24 -15.04
N MET A 627 0.36 -16.07 -13.77
CA MET A 627 0.86 -16.88 -12.66
C MET A 627 0.56 -18.37 -12.81
N SER A 628 -0.63 -18.71 -13.31
CA SER A 628 -1.01 -20.11 -13.57
C SER A 628 -0.09 -20.77 -14.60
N ARG A 629 0.35 -20.06 -15.62
CA ARG A 629 1.34 -20.58 -16.60
C ARG A 629 2.71 -20.73 -15.96
N LEU A 630 3.19 -19.69 -15.25
CA LEU A 630 4.50 -19.68 -14.61
C LEU A 630 4.62 -20.68 -13.47
N SER A 631 3.52 -21.04 -12.80
CA SER A 631 3.53 -22.08 -11.76
C SER A 631 3.93 -23.46 -12.26
N HIS A 632 4.04 -23.67 -13.57
CA HIS A 632 4.53 -24.89 -14.23
C HIS A 632 5.85 -24.64 -15.00
N ASP A 633 6.54 -23.53 -14.73
CA ASP A 633 7.83 -23.23 -15.38
C ASP A 633 8.89 -24.29 -15.04
N ALA A 634 9.78 -24.55 -15.99
CA ALA A 634 10.87 -25.51 -15.83
C ALA A 634 11.90 -25.06 -14.76
N ASP A 635 12.05 -23.76 -14.55
CA ASP A 635 12.86 -23.22 -13.44
C ASP A 635 12.03 -23.28 -12.13
N ALA A 636 12.52 -24.07 -11.19
CA ALA A 636 11.88 -24.27 -9.89
C ALA A 636 11.72 -22.98 -9.09
N GLU A 637 12.59 -21.98 -9.26
CA GLU A 637 12.49 -20.71 -8.54
C GLU A 637 11.42 -19.81 -9.16
N VAL A 638 11.28 -19.83 -10.49
CA VAL A 638 10.18 -19.15 -11.19
C VAL A 638 8.82 -19.74 -10.79
N SER A 639 8.70 -21.06 -10.78
CA SER A 639 7.45 -21.74 -10.44
C SER A 639 7.07 -21.54 -8.97
N MET A 640 8.03 -21.61 -8.04
CA MET A 640 7.78 -21.31 -6.62
C MET A 640 7.40 -19.85 -6.38
N ALA A 641 8.09 -18.90 -7.03
CA ALA A 641 7.76 -17.48 -6.97
C ALA A 641 6.34 -17.20 -7.50
N ALA A 642 5.95 -17.84 -8.62
CA ALA A 642 4.60 -17.73 -9.16
C ALA A 642 3.52 -18.30 -8.21
N ILE A 643 3.80 -19.39 -7.54
CA ILE A 643 2.89 -20.03 -6.57
C ILE A 643 2.69 -19.11 -5.36
N ILE A 644 3.77 -18.57 -4.77
CA ILE A 644 3.67 -17.61 -3.65
C ILE A 644 2.92 -16.36 -4.10
N SER A 645 3.17 -15.86 -5.31
CA SER A 645 2.48 -14.69 -5.86
C SER A 645 0.99 -14.93 -6.08
N LEU A 646 0.55 -16.15 -6.45
CA LEU A 646 -0.88 -16.50 -6.42
C LEU A 646 -1.48 -16.34 -5.02
N GLY A 647 -0.73 -16.74 -3.99
CA GLY A 647 -1.13 -16.52 -2.59
C GLY A 647 -1.24 -15.03 -2.24
N LEU A 648 -0.26 -14.21 -2.65
CA LEU A 648 -0.24 -12.77 -2.39
C LEU A 648 -1.37 -12.02 -3.12
N ILE A 649 -1.59 -12.33 -4.40
CA ILE A 649 -2.68 -11.74 -5.21
C ILE A 649 -4.03 -12.09 -4.61
N GLY A 650 -4.19 -13.33 -4.14
CA GLY A 650 -5.42 -13.83 -3.55
C GLY A 650 -5.54 -13.59 -2.04
N ALA A 651 -4.57 -12.94 -1.40
CA ALA A 651 -4.52 -12.83 0.07
C ALA A 651 -5.80 -12.24 0.66
N GLY A 652 -6.46 -13.02 1.51
CA GLY A 652 -7.69 -12.66 2.20
C GLY A 652 -8.92 -12.46 1.30
N THR A 653 -8.87 -12.90 0.03
CA THR A 653 -10.00 -12.70 -0.89
C THR A 653 -10.96 -13.88 -0.96
N ASN A 654 -10.58 -15.04 -0.42
CA ASN A 654 -11.31 -16.29 -0.57
C ASN A 654 -11.60 -16.65 -2.05
N ASN A 655 -10.79 -16.18 -3.01
CA ASN A 655 -11.02 -16.35 -4.43
C ASN A 655 -11.08 -17.83 -4.83
N ALA A 656 -12.24 -18.27 -5.29
CA ALA A 656 -12.49 -19.68 -5.63
C ALA A 656 -11.63 -20.19 -6.80
N ARG A 657 -11.32 -19.32 -7.78
CA ARG A 657 -10.48 -19.67 -8.93
C ARG A 657 -9.04 -19.94 -8.50
N ILE A 658 -8.44 -19.05 -7.69
CA ILE A 658 -7.09 -19.26 -7.15
C ILE A 658 -7.06 -20.49 -6.24
N ALA A 659 -8.06 -20.67 -5.36
CA ALA A 659 -8.17 -21.85 -4.51
C ALA A 659 -8.24 -23.16 -5.33
N GLY A 660 -8.94 -23.14 -6.46
CA GLY A 660 -9.00 -24.26 -7.42
C GLY A 660 -7.63 -24.55 -8.05
N MET A 661 -6.95 -23.51 -8.55
CA MET A 661 -5.59 -23.61 -9.11
C MET A 661 -4.62 -24.20 -8.08
N LEU A 662 -4.60 -23.73 -6.85
CA LEU A 662 -3.71 -24.19 -5.80
C LEU A 662 -4.01 -25.65 -5.39
N ARG A 663 -5.27 -26.10 -5.41
CA ARG A 663 -5.59 -27.51 -5.23
C ARG A 663 -4.99 -28.39 -6.32
N ASN A 664 -5.10 -27.99 -7.58
CA ASN A 664 -4.51 -28.71 -8.70
C ASN A 664 -2.98 -28.75 -8.59
N LEU A 665 -2.35 -27.63 -8.23
CA LEU A 665 -0.90 -27.55 -7.98
C LEU A 665 -0.46 -28.44 -6.81
N SER A 666 -1.26 -28.58 -5.75
CA SER A 666 -0.94 -29.47 -4.65
C SER A 666 -0.93 -30.95 -5.07
N SER A 667 -1.77 -31.34 -6.02
CA SER A 667 -1.74 -32.66 -6.64
C SER A 667 -0.57 -32.83 -7.60
N TYR A 668 -0.24 -31.79 -8.35
CA TYR A 668 0.86 -31.83 -9.31
C TYR A 668 2.22 -31.97 -8.60
N TYR A 669 2.46 -31.15 -7.58
CA TYR A 669 3.71 -31.10 -6.83
C TYR A 669 3.74 -32.00 -5.58
N TYR A 670 2.93 -33.04 -5.51
CA TYR A 670 2.83 -33.86 -4.29
C TYR A 670 4.14 -34.54 -3.87
N LYS A 671 5.09 -34.74 -4.79
CA LYS A 671 6.43 -35.33 -4.54
C LYS A 671 7.50 -34.26 -4.26
N GLU A 672 7.25 -33.00 -4.53
CA GLU A 672 8.22 -31.90 -4.42
C GLU A 672 7.97 -31.07 -3.16
N ALA A 673 8.69 -31.38 -2.09
CA ALA A 673 8.46 -30.81 -0.77
C ALA A 673 8.54 -29.26 -0.73
N GLY A 674 9.45 -28.66 -1.53
CA GLY A 674 9.60 -27.19 -1.62
C GLY A 674 8.40 -26.54 -2.30
N HIS A 675 7.99 -27.02 -3.46
CA HIS A 675 6.81 -26.52 -4.18
C HIS A 675 5.53 -26.74 -3.37
N LEU A 676 5.36 -27.93 -2.77
CA LEU A 676 4.19 -28.21 -1.95
C LEU A 676 4.11 -27.28 -0.74
N PHE A 677 5.24 -26.97 -0.12
CA PHE A 677 5.30 -25.96 0.95
C PHE A 677 4.78 -24.61 0.44
N CYS A 678 5.29 -24.10 -0.69
CA CYS A 678 4.83 -22.85 -1.30
C CYS A 678 3.34 -22.87 -1.62
N VAL A 679 2.82 -23.99 -2.16
CA VAL A 679 1.38 -24.16 -2.44
C VAL A 679 0.56 -24.04 -1.16
N ARG A 680 1.00 -24.68 -0.06
CA ARG A 680 0.30 -24.64 1.22
C ARG A 680 0.31 -23.21 1.80
N ILE A 681 1.45 -22.52 1.78
CA ILE A 681 1.53 -21.11 2.19
C ILE A 681 0.56 -20.25 1.37
N ALA A 682 0.55 -20.41 0.05
CA ALA A 682 -0.37 -19.69 -0.82
C ALA A 682 -1.84 -19.99 -0.48
N GLN A 683 -2.20 -21.25 -0.18
CA GLN A 683 -3.54 -21.62 0.27
C GLN A 683 -3.92 -20.92 1.59
N GLY A 684 -2.99 -20.86 2.54
CA GLY A 684 -3.18 -20.12 3.79
C GLY A 684 -3.43 -18.63 3.56
N LEU A 685 -2.62 -18.00 2.69
CA LEU A 685 -2.76 -16.59 2.34
C LEU A 685 -4.10 -16.27 1.67
N VAL A 686 -4.56 -17.08 0.73
CA VAL A 686 -5.86 -16.87 0.07
C VAL A 686 -7.00 -16.78 1.08
N HIS A 687 -6.92 -17.56 2.16
CA HIS A 687 -7.92 -17.59 3.22
C HIS A 687 -7.49 -16.82 4.47
N LEU A 688 -6.60 -15.83 4.34
CA LEU A 688 -6.08 -15.01 5.43
C LEU A 688 -7.22 -14.40 6.26
N GLY A 689 -7.19 -14.61 7.59
CA GLY A 689 -8.25 -14.17 8.48
C GLY A 689 -9.65 -14.61 8.03
N LYS A 690 -9.77 -15.82 7.46
CA LYS A 690 -11.02 -16.35 6.87
C LYS A 690 -11.64 -15.44 5.79
N GLY A 691 -10.84 -14.57 5.19
CA GLY A 691 -11.25 -13.62 4.17
C GLY A 691 -11.54 -12.20 4.67
N LEU A 692 -11.26 -11.90 5.94
CA LEU A 692 -11.51 -10.58 6.53
C LEU A 692 -10.29 -9.67 6.52
N LEU A 693 -9.08 -10.22 6.33
CA LEU A 693 -7.83 -9.47 6.31
C LEU A 693 -7.37 -9.20 4.88
N THR A 694 -6.64 -8.12 4.69
CA THR A 694 -5.93 -7.79 3.46
C THR A 694 -4.44 -7.62 3.75
N LEU A 695 -3.60 -7.80 2.72
CA LEU A 695 -2.19 -7.40 2.72
C LEU A 695 -1.94 -6.11 1.92
N SER A 696 -2.99 -5.50 1.36
CA SER A 696 -2.83 -4.27 0.59
C SER A 696 -2.32 -3.14 1.48
N PRO A 697 -1.19 -2.49 1.12
CA PRO A 697 -0.65 -1.38 1.90
C PRO A 697 -1.43 -0.07 1.69
N TYR A 698 -2.43 -0.07 0.81
CA TYR A 698 -3.22 1.11 0.48
C TYR A 698 -4.47 1.23 1.33
N HIS A 699 -4.78 2.49 1.67
CA HIS A 699 -6.03 2.91 2.31
C HIS A 699 -6.74 3.92 1.42
N SER A 700 -8.06 4.03 1.59
CA SER A 700 -8.85 5.14 1.07
C SER A 700 -8.61 5.44 -0.42
N ASP A 701 -9.10 4.56 -1.29
CA ASP A 701 -9.01 4.72 -2.75
C ASP A 701 -7.57 4.83 -3.28
N ARG A 702 -6.61 4.18 -2.63
CA ARG A 702 -5.17 4.24 -2.96
C ARG A 702 -4.52 5.60 -2.70
N PHE A 703 -5.16 6.48 -1.96
CA PHE A 703 -4.57 7.78 -1.62
C PHE A 703 -3.46 7.67 -0.58
N LEU A 704 -3.65 6.82 0.43
CA LEU A 704 -2.68 6.62 1.50
C LEU A 704 -1.96 5.29 1.35
N LEU A 705 -0.64 5.33 1.34
CA LEU A 705 0.23 4.15 1.36
C LEU A 705 0.80 3.99 2.77
N SER A 706 0.56 2.86 3.42
CA SER A 706 1.16 2.56 4.72
C SER A 706 2.64 2.17 4.56
N PRO A 707 3.59 2.99 5.06
CA PRO A 707 5.01 2.66 4.99
C PRO A 707 5.35 1.38 5.74
N ILE A 708 4.70 1.15 6.89
CA ILE A 708 4.91 -0.04 7.74
C ILE A 708 4.48 -1.31 7.00
N ALA A 709 3.28 -1.29 6.41
CA ALA A 709 2.78 -2.42 5.62
C ALA A 709 3.68 -2.70 4.41
N LEU A 710 4.10 -1.66 3.70
CA LEU A 710 5.00 -1.79 2.55
C LEU A 710 6.37 -2.32 2.96
N ALA A 711 6.92 -1.86 4.09
CA ALA A 711 8.19 -2.35 4.62
C ALA A 711 8.15 -3.85 4.92
N GLY A 712 7.08 -4.33 5.54
CA GLY A 712 6.87 -5.76 5.78
C GLY A 712 6.81 -6.57 4.49
N LEU A 713 6.05 -6.11 3.50
CA LEU A 713 5.93 -6.76 2.19
C LEU A 713 7.27 -6.80 1.46
N VAL A 714 7.98 -5.68 1.39
CA VAL A 714 9.27 -5.58 0.72
C VAL A 714 10.30 -6.51 1.35
N THR A 715 10.37 -6.56 2.68
CA THR A 715 11.31 -7.45 3.40
C THR A 715 11.06 -8.91 3.04
N VAL A 716 9.80 -9.36 3.03
CA VAL A 716 9.45 -10.74 2.65
C VAL A 716 9.68 -11.01 1.16
N LEU A 717 9.36 -10.06 0.27
CA LEU A 717 9.59 -10.22 -1.17
C LEU A 717 11.07 -10.31 -1.52
N HIS A 718 11.94 -9.51 -0.88
CA HIS A 718 13.38 -9.64 -1.03
C HIS A 718 13.91 -10.97 -0.50
N ALA A 719 13.38 -11.47 0.64
CA ALA A 719 13.69 -12.81 1.13
C ALA A 719 13.25 -13.91 0.13
N CYS A 720 12.16 -13.69 -0.61
CA CYS A 720 11.67 -14.60 -1.65
C CYS A 720 12.49 -14.56 -2.94
N LEU A 721 13.34 -13.54 -3.20
CA LEU A 721 14.27 -13.55 -4.33
C LEU A 721 15.31 -14.69 -4.20
N ASP A 722 15.61 -15.13 -2.97
CA ASP A 722 16.44 -16.29 -2.68
C ASP A 722 15.67 -17.32 -1.83
N MET A 723 14.58 -17.78 -2.39
CA MET A 723 13.57 -18.58 -1.68
C MET A 723 14.15 -19.87 -1.09
N LYS A 724 15.05 -20.54 -1.81
CA LYS A 724 15.65 -21.81 -1.37
C LYS A 724 16.52 -21.65 -0.12
N SER A 725 17.34 -20.60 -0.09
CA SER A 725 18.29 -20.37 1.00
C SER A 725 17.63 -19.73 2.23
N ILE A 726 16.65 -18.84 2.02
CA ILE A 726 16.01 -18.05 3.08
C ILE A 726 14.71 -18.71 3.53
N ILE A 727 13.66 -18.68 2.71
CA ILE A 727 12.31 -19.12 3.13
C ILE A 727 12.21 -20.63 3.27
N LEU A 728 12.75 -21.40 2.35
CA LEU A 728 12.79 -22.87 2.42
C LEU A 728 13.96 -23.39 3.27
N GLY A 729 14.86 -22.52 3.72
CA GLY A 729 15.92 -22.78 4.66
C GLY A 729 15.43 -22.74 6.12
N LYS A 730 16.29 -22.23 6.99
CA LYS A 730 15.99 -22.12 8.42
C LYS A 730 15.27 -20.83 8.83
N TYR A 731 15.10 -19.86 7.92
CA TYR A 731 14.53 -18.54 8.20
C TYR A 731 13.06 -18.39 7.75
N HIS A 732 12.32 -19.49 7.61
CA HIS A 732 10.92 -19.48 7.22
C HIS A 732 10.02 -18.63 8.14
N TYR A 733 10.40 -18.41 9.39
CA TYR A 733 9.70 -17.53 10.33
C TYR A 733 9.68 -16.05 9.89
N MET A 734 10.50 -15.63 8.91
CA MET A 734 10.37 -14.31 8.26
C MET A 734 9.01 -14.09 7.61
N LEU A 735 8.29 -15.15 7.26
CA LEU A 735 6.92 -15.02 6.75
C LEU A 735 5.97 -14.32 7.76
N TYR A 736 6.28 -14.34 9.04
CA TYR A 736 5.51 -13.59 10.04
C TYR A 736 5.68 -12.08 9.96
N ILE A 737 6.70 -11.57 9.24
CA ILE A 737 6.85 -10.13 8.96
C ILE A 737 5.65 -9.62 8.11
N LEU A 738 4.94 -10.50 7.38
CA LEU A 738 3.68 -10.14 6.70
C LEU A 738 2.61 -9.60 7.65
N THR A 739 2.71 -9.85 8.95
CA THR A 739 1.81 -9.28 9.97
C THR A 739 1.74 -7.76 9.91
N LEU A 740 2.85 -7.09 9.55
CA LEU A 740 2.91 -5.64 9.40
C LEU A 740 1.96 -5.10 8.31
N ALA A 741 1.63 -5.94 7.32
CA ALA A 741 0.71 -5.57 6.25
C ALA A 741 -0.73 -6.06 6.50
N MET A 742 -0.97 -6.88 7.53
CA MET A 742 -2.29 -7.43 7.81
C MET A 742 -3.21 -6.37 8.40
N GLN A 743 -4.32 -6.13 7.73
CA GLN A 743 -5.33 -5.17 8.16
C GLN A 743 -6.74 -5.71 7.89
N PRO A 744 -7.72 -5.45 8.77
CA PRO A 744 -9.10 -5.82 8.51
C PRO A 744 -9.71 -4.93 7.42
N ARG A 745 -10.43 -5.54 6.49
CA ARG A 745 -11.19 -4.85 5.44
C ARG A 745 -12.59 -4.55 5.94
N MET A 746 -12.73 -3.68 6.91
CA MET A 746 -14.00 -3.43 7.56
C MET A 746 -14.46 -1.97 7.41
N LEU A 747 -15.78 -1.79 7.41
CA LEU A 747 -16.44 -0.55 7.77
C LEU A 747 -17.31 -0.85 9.01
N LEU A 748 -16.96 -0.23 10.12
CA LEU A 748 -17.69 -0.32 11.36
C LEU A 748 -18.11 1.09 11.77
N THR A 749 -19.43 1.31 11.90
CA THR A 749 -20.00 2.60 12.25
C THR A 749 -20.33 2.65 13.74
N VAL A 750 -19.99 3.77 14.36
CA VAL A 750 -20.23 4.03 15.79
C VAL A 750 -20.90 5.39 15.96
N ASP A 751 -21.59 5.55 17.09
CA ASP A 751 -22.13 6.85 17.50
C ASP A 751 -21.04 7.73 18.17
N GLU A 752 -21.40 8.92 18.63
CA GLU A 752 -20.49 9.86 19.30
C GLU A 752 -19.94 9.35 20.65
N ASP A 753 -20.61 8.36 21.26
CA ASP A 753 -20.17 7.65 22.46
C ASP A 753 -19.32 6.40 22.15
N LEU A 754 -18.95 6.20 20.87
CA LEU A 754 -18.23 5.03 20.36
C LEU A 754 -18.96 3.69 20.54
N LYS A 755 -20.31 3.71 20.66
CA LYS A 755 -21.12 2.50 20.68
C LYS A 755 -21.43 2.05 19.25
N PRO A 756 -21.46 0.73 18.98
CA PRO A 756 -21.81 0.22 17.66
C PRO A 756 -23.16 0.76 17.18
N LEU A 757 -23.19 1.32 15.98
CA LEU A 757 -24.38 1.88 15.35
C LEU A 757 -24.57 1.25 13.98
N SER A 758 -25.57 0.38 13.82
CA SER A 758 -25.86 -0.24 12.53
C SER A 758 -26.66 0.71 11.65
N VAL A 759 -26.14 1.00 10.46
CA VAL A 759 -26.77 1.87 9.47
C VAL A 759 -26.73 1.24 8.07
N PRO A 760 -27.74 1.51 7.23
CA PRO A 760 -27.72 1.04 5.84
C PRO A 760 -26.65 1.80 5.04
N VAL A 761 -25.84 1.04 4.29
CA VAL A 761 -24.78 1.54 3.40
C VAL A 761 -24.91 0.88 2.03
N ARG A 762 -24.53 1.62 0.99
CA ARG A 762 -24.36 1.09 -0.36
C ARG A 762 -22.88 0.77 -0.55
N VAL A 763 -22.58 -0.46 -0.94
CA VAL A 763 -21.22 -0.90 -1.22
C VAL A 763 -21.11 -1.31 -2.69
N GLY A 764 -20.15 -0.79 -3.41
CA GLY A 764 -19.96 -1.08 -4.82
C GLY A 764 -18.56 -0.69 -5.29
N GLN A 765 -18.28 -1.00 -6.56
CA GLN A 765 -16.97 -0.67 -7.16
C GLN A 765 -16.82 0.84 -7.33
N ALA A 766 -15.71 1.37 -6.83
CA ALA A 766 -15.36 2.77 -7.00
C ALA A 766 -14.95 3.04 -8.46
N VAL A 767 -15.63 3.97 -9.12
CA VAL A 767 -15.36 4.35 -10.51
C VAL A 767 -15.12 5.86 -10.58
N ASP A 768 -14.12 6.26 -11.34
CA ASP A 768 -13.89 7.67 -11.61
C ASP A 768 -15.06 8.24 -12.42
N VAL A 769 -15.59 9.36 -11.99
CA VAL A 769 -16.62 10.07 -12.75
C VAL A 769 -15.95 10.73 -13.95
N VAL A 770 -16.35 10.33 -15.15
CA VAL A 770 -15.85 10.95 -16.37
C VAL A 770 -16.12 12.44 -16.30
N GLY A 771 -15.05 13.21 -16.38
CA GLY A 771 -15.21 14.61 -16.40
C GLY A 771 -15.22 15.33 -15.05
N GLN A 772 -14.95 14.68 -13.95
CA GLN A 772 -14.92 15.25 -12.60
C GLN A 772 -13.74 14.73 -11.77
N ALA A 773 -12.49 14.92 -12.25
CA ALA A 773 -11.32 14.61 -11.43
C ALA A 773 -11.38 15.42 -10.13
N GLY A 774 -10.91 14.84 -9.06
CA GLY A 774 -10.95 15.45 -7.73
C GLY A 774 -12.29 15.29 -6.98
N ARG A 775 -13.37 14.84 -7.62
CA ARG A 775 -14.52 14.35 -6.88
C ARG A 775 -14.28 12.93 -6.39
N PRO A 776 -14.81 12.59 -5.20
CA PRO A 776 -14.77 11.21 -4.74
C PRO A 776 -15.35 10.29 -5.81
N LYS A 777 -14.70 9.15 -6.03
CA LYS A 777 -15.18 8.12 -6.96
C LYS A 777 -16.63 7.78 -6.62
N THR A 778 -17.49 7.66 -7.63
CA THR A 778 -18.87 7.19 -7.46
C THR A 778 -18.90 5.67 -7.42
N ILE A 779 -19.96 5.13 -6.84
CA ILE A 779 -20.16 3.68 -6.76
C ILE A 779 -21.01 3.22 -7.95
N THR A 780 -20.57 2.15 -8.60
CA THR A 780 -21.38 1.46 -9.61
C THR A 780 -21.64 0.01 -9.19
N GLY A 781 -22.80 -0.54 -9.57
CA GLY A 781 -23.16 -1.92 -9.27
C GLY A 781 -23.27 -2.20 -7.77
N PHE A 782 -23.80 -1.25 -7.01
CA PHE A 782 -23.86 -1.32 -5.56
C PHE A 782 -24.89 -2.34 -5.04
N GLN A 783 -24.59 -2.88 -3.85
CA GLN A 783 -25.55 -3.59 -3.01
C GLN A 783 -25.73 -2.82 -1.70
N THR A 784 -26.92 -2.90 -1.12
CA THR A 784 -27.21 -2.28 0.17
C THR A 784 -27.02 -3.30 1.29
N HIS A 785 -26.23 -2.93 2.27
CA HIS A 785 -25.92 -3.72 3.46
C HIS A 785 -26.15 -2.89 4.71
N SER A 786 -26.25 -3.54 5.87
CA SER A 786 -26.17 -2.87 7.16
C SER A 786 -24.77 -3.02 7.72
N THR A 787 -24.22 -1.97 8.35
CA THR A 787 -22.92 -2.04 9.01
C THR A 787 -22.97 -2.91 10.26
N PRO A 788 -21.90 -3.67 10.60
CA PRO A 788 -20.58 -3.69 9.99
C PRO A 788 -20.52 -4.41 8.64
N VAL A 789 -19.65 -3.96 7.73
CA VAL A 789 -19.52 -4.48 6.36
C VAL A 789 -18.07 -4.79 6.01
N LEU A 790 -17.86 -5.88 5.26
CA LEU A 790 -16.59 -6.22 4.63
C LEU A 790 -16.47 -5.50 3.29
N LEU A 791 -15.36 -4.77 3.08
CA LEU A 791 -15.06 -4.10 1.82
C LEU A 791 -14.06 -4.93 0.99
N ALA A 792 -14.40 -5.28 -0.25
CA ALA A 792 -13.47 -5.93 -1.16
C ALA A 792 -12.49 -4.94 -1.81
N ALA A 793 -11.47 -5.45 -2.49
CA ALA A 793 -10.51 -4.59 -3.19
C ALA A 793 -11.21 -3.71 -4.25
N GLY A 794 -11.00 -2.40 -4.16
CA GLY A 794 -11.61 -1.42 -5.07
C GLY A 794 -13.07 -1.08 -4.75
N GLU A 795 -13.67 -1.64 -3.70
CA GLU A 795 -15.00 -1.28 -3.24
C GLU A 795 -14.96 -0.06 -2.32
N ARG A 796 -16.03 0.71 -2.39
CA ARG A 796 -16.29 1.88 -1.55
C ARG A 796 -17.70 1.77 -0.98
N ALA A 797 -17.88 2.32 0.22
CA ALA A 797 -19.17 2.45 0.87
C ALA A 797 -19.67 3.91 0.83
N GLU A 798 -20.98 4.07 0.72
CA GLU A 798 -21.69 5.33 0.90
C GLU A 798 -22.89 5.12 1.83
N LEU A 799 -23.21 6.11 2.66
CA LEU A 799 -24.42 6.01 3.49
C LEU A 799 -25.68 5.93 2.60
N ALA A 800 -26.58 5.01 2.92
CA ALA A 800 -27.87 4.88 2.25
C ALA A 800 -29.00 5.59 3.04
N THR A 801 -28.66 6.40 4.01
CA THR A 801 -29.59 7.15 4.87
C THR A 801 -29.13 8.59 5.01
N GLU A 802 -30.09 9.52 5.09
CA GLU A 802 -29.85 10.93 5.38
C GLU A 802 -29.91 11.25 6.87
N LYS A 803 -30.29 10.26 7.69
CA LYS A 803 -30.45 10.40 9.16
C LYS A 803 -29.11 10.70 9.87
N TYR A 804 -27.99 10.26 9.29
CA TYR A 804 -26.67 10.39 9.87
C TYR A 804 -25.69 11.00 8.86
N LEU A 805 -24.74 11.77 9.38
CA LEU A 805 -23.64 12.37 8.64
C LEU A 805 -22.30 11.81 9.14
N PRO A 806 -21.39 11.40 8.25
CA PRO A 806 -20.04 11.00 8.65
C PRO A 806 -19.20 12.24 8.92
N LEU A 807 -18.28 12.16 9.88
CA LEU A 807 -17.37 13.27 10.22
C LEU A 807 -16.27 13.49 9.17
N THR A 808 -15.97 12.46 8.38
CA THR A 808 -15.01 12.50 7.27
C THR A 808 -15.61 11.84 6.03
N PRO A 809 -15.17 12.25 4.82
CA PRO A 809 -15.77 11.77 3.57
C PRO A 809 -15.46 10.31 3.25
N VAL A 810 -14.50 9.70 3.93
CA VAL A 810 -14.06 8.31 3.68
C VAL A 810 -14.71 7.38 4.69
N LEU A 811 -15.52 6.44 4.20
CA LEU A 811 -16.21 5.43 5.01
C LEU A 811 -15.40 4.12 5.02
N GLU A 812 -14.42 4.03 5.90
CA GLU A 812 -13.53 2.89 6.01
C GLU A 812 -12.95 2.78 7.43
N GLY A 813 -12.80 1.55 7.96
CA GLY A 813 -12.36 1.33 9.34
C GLY A 813 -13.44 1.70 10.34
N PHE A 814 -13.08 2.37 11.43
CA PHE A 814 -14.02 2.94 12.39
C PHE A 814 -14.49 4.31 11.92
N VAL A 815 -15.79 4.49 11.80
CA VAL A 815 -16.41 5.74 11.34
C VAL A 815 -17.43 6.21 12.36
N ILE A 816 -17.19 7.41 12.89
CA ILE A 816 -18.11 8.07 13.81
C ILE A 816 -19.21 8.77 12.99
N LEU A 817 -20.45 8.53 13.34
CA LEU A 817 -21.63 9.12 12.72
C LEU A 817 -22.33 10.08 13.68
N ARG A 818 -22.62 11.27 13.18
CA ARG A 818 -23.41 12.28 13.87
C ARG A 818 -24.83 12.28 13.34
N LYS A 819 -25.83 12.51 14.20
CA LYS A 819 -27.21 12.71 13.74
C LYS A 819 -27.28 13.95 12.86
N ASN A 820 -27.94 13.82 11.72
CA ASN A 820 -28.18 14.95 10.84
C ASN A 820 -29.26 15.90 11.48
N PRO A 821 -28.88 17.15 11.81
CA PRO A 821 -29.84 18.08 12.41
C PRO A 821 -30.97 18.51 11.47
N GLU A 822 -30.77 18.38 10.15
CA GLU A 822 -31.79 18.72 9.14
C GLU A 822 -32.74 17.57 8.82
N TYR A 823 -32.48 16.37 9.36
CA TYR A 823 -33.31 15.20 9.13
C TYR A 823 -34.55 15.25 10.06
N HIS A 824 -35.73 15.35 9.47
CA HIS A 824 -37.01 15.20 10.14
C HIS A 824 -37.59 13.83 9.79
N GLU A 825 -37.91 13.04 10.80
CA GLU A 825 -38.73 11.81 10.60
C GLU A 825 -40.14 12.24 10.20
N ASP A 826 -40.58 11.96 8.94
CA ASP A 826 -41.96 12.17 8.47
C ASP A 826 -42.93 11.24 9.19
#